data_c04cdc24416aa6c5d936b96546f7c3c2
#
_entry.id   c04cdc24416aa6c5d936b96546f7c3c2
#
_cell.length_a   1.000
_cell.length_b   1.000
_cell.length_c   1.000
_cell.angle_alpha   90.00
_cell.angle_beta   90.00
_cell.angle_gamma   90.00
#
_symmetry.space_group_name_H-M   'P 1'
#
loop_
_entity.id
_entity.type
_entity.pdbx_description
1 polymer ?
#
loop_
_entity_poly.entity_id
_entity_poly.type
_entity_poly.pdbx_seq_one_letter_code
_entity_poly.pdbx_strand_id
1 'polypeptide(L)'
;MQSALISKDSLKIPNKKAQEVIDTINAFIIAHEPGRDIYSRDIYELNNSGDLIHLSISIIGLDVDFLGDIELTELEVLNINGCLISSLQTIAHFSKLKKLDLGGGNLTSLDGIDNFQGLISLNVERSKIESLLPLRKISYLESFSCQLSNVNELEGIEHLSSLTYLNVGGSQIKSLSMISKMTKLTTLLCWTTCITSLSSIEGLTQLTTLAFGNNDIDSLQPLASLNNLQQVSFWGTKISSLDTLSSLSNLIRVDCKGTLVTCLDCLCGLPKLISINAKDCNISFLSEKITSLGLELSINENSHFVFSHKIENENDALKEILLSGNKIISPPLEIINQGNTVVDYYFDSLQGETQQLNEAKLVLVGEGAAGKTSLINRFIDDTFDAKQDKTDGIAIRPWPVSHYDSDIKVHCWDFGGQEIMRATHQIFLSKRCIYLIVLDGRKDENPEQWLKQVLAVSKDSPIFMISNKVDEHYDNNLAEQTLKKKYPQIVGFYRTSCKKNVGIELLQEEIIKEVAKMEMCKFLLAKNWASVKEQIEEWSITKDHISYDIFIELCEKNGVVKKEIQVILLNLLHDLGLVIHFNELLELQTQVLNPSWITEGIYTLLNSDTLSKKHGVINRLEAEKILEEKWNDGRYSNKTQYLMKVMEQFELCYYIQTSLDSKYLIPDLLPTELLISPEIKDGIDFIYQYKGYMPPELMPRFIVKSNEYRVDGKSWRNGVLLSHGILRSQAIITADKEDRTIRIQISDGEQREFLTIIRNYFSEIHNAYQHENIGLEEFLPLTSPMVDKESLLSYRRLVNIEKRIMQNLDRDQQYDEVLDTEYSVTKLLNGIQKPEQRLKQYNMEGVNTVVIENTMTQNASPVITQNNAQENLQNNTQKTSVTISVEIKTLTSSLKNWGEDIIDDLQESPEINQDIELKSLVPRAERELSRVNQSLEDIKTVESEEQAQEHIDKFTRVSDFIKESIDGTNKTGKLLKATGEGVDKVQSLAKQYNKIAQYFALPVVPDILLGGK
;
A
#
# COMPACT_ATOMS: atom_id res chain seq x y z
N MET A 1 19.98 -25.48 17.39
CA MET A 1 19.11 -24.48 18.01
C MET A 1 18.48 -24.97 19.33
N GLN A 2 19.23 -25.66 20.14
CA GLN A 2 18.79 -26.10 21.48
C GLN A 2 19.27 -25.18 22.60
N SER A 3 19.94 -24.06 22.33
CA SER A 3 20.68 -23.30 23.35
C SER A 3 20.16 -21.91 23.69
N ALA A 4 18.99 -21.49 23.16
CA ALA A 4 18.51 -20.11 23.39
C ALA A 4 17.26 -19.99 24.28
N LEU A 5 16.72 -21.09 24.82
CA LEU A 5 15.51 -21.09 25.64
C LEU A 5 15.71 -21.77 27.00
N ILE A 6 16.89 -22.17 27.32
CA ILE A 6 17.24 -22.66 28.66
C ILE A 6 17.61 -21.45 29.51
N SER A 7 16.96 -21.33 30.68
CA SER A 7 17.19 -20.28 31.66
C SER A 7 18.68 -19.91 31.84
N LYS A 8 18.95 -18.68 32.25
CA LYS A 8 20.30 -18.21 32.58
C LYS A 8 21.10 -19.15 33.54
N ASP A 9 20.48 -20.15 34.11
CA ASP A 9 21.02 -21.16 34.98
C ASP A 9 20.98 -22.57 34.36
N SER A 10 21.63 -22.76 33.22
CA SER A 10 21.68 -24.00 32.43
C SER A 10 22.37 -25.22 33.15
N LEU A 11 22.61 -25.14 34.44
CA LEU A 11 23.25 -26.17 35.26
C LEU A 11 22.34 -26.83 36.32
N LYS A 12 21.09 -26.41 36.44
CA LYS A 12 20.18 -27.01 37.42
C LYS A 12 19.49 -28.24 36.83
N ILE A 13 19.59 -29.37 37.52
CA ILE A 13 18.95 -30.62 37.12
C ILE A 13 17.68 -30.77 37.94
N PRO A 14 16.52 -31.13 37.33
CA PRO A 14 15.29 -31.42 38.06
C PRO A 14 15.56 -32.51 39.10
N ASN A 15 15.02 -32.38 40.30
CA ASN A 15 14.96 -33.51 41.19
C ASN A 15 13.99 -34.56 40.65
N LYS A 16 14.02 -35.77 41.24
CA LYS A 16 13.22 -36.89 40.75
C LYS A 16 11.72 -36.56 40.63
N LYS A 17 11.17 -35.82 41.61
CA LYS A 17 9.77 -35.45 41.67
C LYS A 17 9.44 -34.38 40.56
N ALA A 18 10.29 -33.39 40.38
CA ALA A 18 10.12 -32.40 39.36
C ALA A 18 10.21 -32.98 37.94
N GLN A 19 11.10 -33.97 37.71
CA GLN A 19 11.21 -34.64 36.41
C GLN A 19 9.96 -35.48 36.11
N GLU A 20 9.42 -36.23 37.09
CA GLU A 20 8.18 -37.00 36.92
C GLU A 20 7.00 -36.10 36.57
N VAL A 21 6.93 -34.90 37.16
CA VAL A 21 5.91 -33.89 36.85
C VAL A 21 6.06 -33.36 35.43
N ILE A 22 7.28 -32.99 35.04
CA ILE A 22 7.60 -32.48 33.68
C ILE A 22 7.21 -33.54 32.62
N ASP A 23 7.55 -34.81 32.88
CA ASP A 23 7.24 -35.89 31.96
C ASP A 23 5.71 -36.14 31.88
N THR A 24 4.98 -36.00 32.99
CA THR A 24 3.51 -36.08 33.01
C THR A 24 2.86 -34.96 32.22
N ILE A 25 3.30 -33.70 32.40
CA ILE A 25 2.81 -32.53 31.67
C ILE A 25 3.11 -32.69 30.17
N ASN A 26 4.31 -33.16 29.81
CA ASN A 26 4.65 -33.46 28.43
C ASN A 26 3.71 -34.52 27.78
N ALA A 27 3.37 -35.54 28.50
CA ALA A 27 2.44 -36.56 27.99
C ALA A 27 1.06 -35.96 27.65
N PHE A 28 0.53 -35.05 28.47
CA PHE A 28 -0.72 -34.35 28.19
C PHE A 28 -0.59 -33.39 27.00
N ILE A 29 0.52 -32.64 26.89
CA ILE A 29 0.80 -31.71 25.77
C ILE A 29 0.86 -32.51 24.45
N ILE A 30 1.64 -33.56 24.41
CA ILE A 30 1.81 -34.41 23.21
C ILE A 30 0.48 -35.06 22.80
N ALA A 31 -0.36 -35.46 23.78
CA ALA A 31 -1.67 -36.00 23.48
C ALA A 31 -2.63 -34.99 22.84
N HIS A 32 -2.48 -33.69 23.20
CA HIS A 32 -3.31 -32.61 22.65
C HIS A 32 -2.75 -32.08 21.32
N GLU A 33 -1.44 -31.86 21.22
CA GLU A 33 -0.70 -31.43 20.02
C GLU A 33 0.43 -32.41 19.69
N PRO A 34 0.22 -33.44 18.88
CA PRO A 34 1.28 -34.37 18.49
C PRO A 34 2.47 -33.65 17.82
N GLY A 35 3.67 -33.87 18.34
CA GLY A 35 4.91 -33.23 17.87
C GLY A 35 5.35 -32.00 18.64
N ARG A 36 4.61 -31.58 19.66
CA ARG A 36 4.97 -30.54 20.61
C ARG A 36 5.32 -31.14 21.97
N ASP A 37 6.31 -30.55 22.65
CA ASP A 37 6.70 -30.90 24.01
C ASP A 37 7.04 -29.62 24.81
N ILE A 38 7.12 -29.73 26.13
CA ILE A 38 7.44 -28.60 27.03
C ILE A 38 8.83 -28.02 26.74
N TYR A 39 9.75 -28.79 26.16
CA TYR A 39 11.11 -28.35 25.87
C TYR A 39 11.19 -27.48 24.59
N SER A 40 10.15 -27.51 23.74
CA SER A 40 10.16 -26.80 22.46
C SER A 40 9.73 -25.33 22.53
N ARG A 41 8.78 -25.00 23.45
CA ARG A 41 8.21 -23.65 23.52
C ARG A 41 7.85 -23.17 24.93
N ASP A 42 7.59 -24.09 25.84
CA ASP A 42 7.15 -23.77 27.19
C ASP A 42 8.34 -23.61 28.12
N ILE A 43 8.22 -22.71 29.08
CA ILE A 43 9.32 -22.32 29.97
C ILE A 43 9.07 -22.92 31.35
N TYR A 44 10.08 -23.55 31.94
CA TYR A 44 10.09 -23.89 33.34
C TYR A 44 11.39 -23.45 34.00
N GLU A 45 11.35 -23.15 35.31
CA GLU A 45 12.51 -22.81 36.11
C GLU A 45 12.56 -23.66 37.38
N LEU A 46 13.79 -23.96 37.82
CA LEU A 46 14.05 -24.76 39.00
C LEU A 46 14.76 -23.93 40.09
N ASN A 47 14.46 -24.20 41.35
CA ASN A 47 15.25 -23.64 42.45
C ASN A 47 16.61 -24.34 42.57
N ASN A 48 17.40 -24.01 43.60
CA ASN A 48 18.71 -24.66 43.86
C ASN A 48 18.59 -26.11 44.30
N SER A 49 17.44 -26.54 44.74
CA SER A 49 17.14 -27.93 45.15
C SER A 49 16.60 -28.80 44.01
N GLY A 50 16.43 -28.19 42.81
CA GLY A 50 15.88 -28.84 41.66
C GLY A 50 14.33 -28.95 41.65
N ASP A 51 13.62 -28.22 42.54
CA ASP A 51 12.16 -28.15 42.54
C ASP A 51 11.66 -27.14 41.51
N LEU A 52 10.49 -27.42 40.92
CA LEU A 52 9.83 -26.55 39.92
C LEU A 52 9.25 -25.32 40.62
N ILE A 53 9.74 -24.12 40.28
CA ILE A 53 9.26 -22.86 40.82
C ILE A 53 8.50 -21.99 39.77
N HIS A 54 8.71 -22.24 38.51
CA HIS A 54 8.01 -21.58 37.38
C HIS A 54 7.57 -22.61 36.38
N LEU A 55 6.31 -22.51 35.96
CA LEU A 55 5.71 -23.34 34.91
C LEU A 55 4.89 -22.45 33.96
N SER A 56 5.20 -22.52 32.67
CA SER A 56 4.46 -21.82 31.64
C SER A 56 4.00 -22.80 30.55
N ILE A 57 2.68 -22.96 30.43
CA ILE A 57 2.02 -23.77 29.41
C ILE A 57 1.06 -22.86 28.64
N SER A 58 1.41 -22.53 27.41
CA SER A 58 0.59 -21.59 26.61
C SER A 58 0.04 -22.28 25.37
N ILE A 59 -0.92 -23.18 25.58
CA ILE A 59 -1.57 -24.00 24.56
C ILE A 59 -3.06 -23.71 24.51
N ILE A 60 -3.52 -23.17 23.38
CA ILE A 60 -4.93 -22.77 23.22
C ILE A 60 -5.82 -24.00 23.26
N GLY A 61 -6.77 -24.01 24.22
CA GLY A 61 -7.76 -25.06 24.35
C GLY A 61 -7.30 -26.33 25.07
N LEU A 62 -6.04 -26.40 25.52
CA LEU A 62 -5.59 -27.52 26.37
C LEU A 62 -6.35 -27.48 27.71
N ASP A 63 -7.02 -28.56 28.04
CA ASP A 63 -7.62 -28.77 29.37
C ASP A 63 -6.50 -29.08 30.38
N VAL A 64 -6.38 -28.19 31.40
CA VAL A 64 -5.32 -28.27 32.41
C VAL A 64 -5.85 -28.69 33.79
N ASP A 65 -7.09 -29.22 33.87
CA ASP A 65 -7.65 -29.72 35.15
C ASP A 65 -6.82 -30.87 35.73
N PHE A 66 -6.01 -31.56 34.91
CA PHE A 66 -5.02 -32.57 35.40
C PHE A 66 -3.99 -31.98 36.37
N LEU A 67 -3.76 -30.65 36.37
CA LEU A 67 -2.87 -29.98 37.36
C LEU A 67 -3.37 -30.17 38.80
N GLY A 68 -4.64 -30.51 38.97
CA GLY A 68 -5.23 -30.84 40.29
C GLY A 68 -4.61 -32.06 40.96
N ASP A 69 -4.12 -33.00 40.18
CA ASP A 69 -3.50 -34.24 40.66
C ASP A 69 -1.97 -34.12 40.85
N ILE A 70 -1.41 -32.95 40.52
CA ILE A 70 0.05 -32.76 40.53
C ILE A 70 0.50 -31.98 41.79
N GLU A 71 1.40 -32.53 42.59
CA GLU A 71 1.96 -31.85 43.73
C GLU A 71 3.20 -31.03 43.40
N LEU A 72 3.01 -29.69 43.28
CA LEU A 72 4.07 -28.67 43.08
C LEU A 72 4.06 -27.66 44.25
N THR A 73 4.60 -28.08 45.37
CA THR A 73 4.56 -27.29 46.63
C THR A 73 5.44 -26.03 46.61
N GLU A 74 6.41 -25.94 45.71
CA GLU A 74 7.34 -24.84 45.59
C GLU A 74 7.01 -23.88 44.41
N LEU A 75 5.91 -24.10 43.71
CA LEU A 75 5.56 -23.30 42.53
C LEU A 75 5.19 -21.87 42.91
N GLU A 76 5.94 -20.91 42.36
CA GLU A 76 5.75 -19.47 42.57
C GLU A 76 5.10 -18.78 41.37
N VAL A 77 5.30 -19.29 40.16
CA VAL A 77 4.79 -18.71 38.91
C VAL A 77 4.09 -19.79 38.11
N LEU A 78 2.81 -19.58 37.81
CA LEU A 78 2.02 -20.41 36.90
C LEU A 78 1.43 -19.56 35.77
N ASN A 79 1.83 -19.88 34.56
CA ASN A 79 1.25 -19.28 33.35
C ASN A 79 0.60 -20.39 32.52
N ILE A 80 -0.74 -20.36 32.42
CA ILE A 80 -1.55 -21.25 31.60
C ILE A 80 -2.45 -20.45 30.64
N ASN A 81 -1.86 -19.43 30.04
CA ASN A 81 -2.57 -18.54 29.11
C ASN A 81 -3.07 -19.33 27.88
N GLY A 82 -4.36 -19.18 27.55
CA GLY A 82 -5.04 -19.91 26.47
C GLY A 82 -5.53 -21.31 26.86
N CYS A 83 -5.12 -21.84 28.01
CA CYS A 83 -5.59 -23.15 28.46
C CYS A 83 -7.00 -23.08 29.08
N LEU A 84 -7.68 -24.23 29.14
CA LEU A 84 -8.98 -24.34 29.79
C LEU A 84 -8.77 -24.85 31.24
N ILE A 85 -9.29 -24.10 32.19
CA ILE A 85 -9.34 -24.48 33.59
C ILE A 85 -10.77 -24.25 34.09
N SER A 86 -11.36 -25.29 34.69
CA SER A 86 -12.76 -25.25 35.12
C SER A 86 -12.98 -24.41 36.39
N SER A 87 -12.00 -24.41 37.30
CA SER A 87 -12.11 -23.75 38.61
C SER A 87 -10.71 -23.49 39.22
N LEU A 88 -10.55 -22.41 39.98
CA LEU A 88 -9.36 -22.14 40.79
C LEU A 88 -9.14 -23.20 41.88
N GLN A 89 -10.17 -23.91 42.24
CA GLN A 89 -10.05 -25.01 43.23
C GLN A 89 -9.13 -26.13 42.75
N THR A 90 -9.09 -26.36 41.43
CA THR A 90 -8.18 -27.34 40.81
C THR A 90 -6.72 -27.12 41.18
N ILE A 91 -6.28 -25.85 41.25
CA ILE A 91 -4.89 -25.47 41.55
C ILE A 91 -4.73 -24.91 42.97
N ALA A 92 -5.74 -25.05 43.86
CA ALA A 92 -5.77 -24.46 45.19
C ALA A 92 -4.58 -24.88 46.11
N HIS A 93 -3.98 -26.01 45.85
CA HIS A 93 -2.84 -26.59 46.59
C HIS A 93 -1.50 -25.90 46.23
N PHE A 94 -1.41 -25.10 45.17
CA PHE A 94 -0.20 -24.28 44.84
C PHE A 94 -0.16 -23.01 45.68
N SER A 95 -0.13 -23.14 47.02
CA SER A 95 -0.29 -22.03 47.96
C SER A 95 0.84 -21.00 47.95
N LYS A 96 2.03 -21.31 47.35
CA LYS A 96 3.16 -20.39 47.21
C LYS A 96 3.13 -19.50 45.98
N LEU A 97 2.05 -19.57 45.18
CA LEU A 97 1.94 -18.76 43.97
C LEU A 97 2.00 -17.26 44.26
N LYS A 98 2.92 -16.59 43.56
CA LYS A 98 3.12 -15.14 43.49
C LYS A 98 2.58 -14.53 42.19
N LYS A 99 2.65 -15.29 41.09
CA LYS A 99 2.15 -14.85 39.77
C LYS A 99 1.29 -15.95 39.17
N LEU A 100 0.08 -15.54 38.74
CA LEU A 100 -0.91 -16.42 38.12
C LEU A 100 -1.45 -15.79 36.85
N ASP A 101 -1.20 -16.44 35.71
CA ASP A 101 -1.72 -16.01 34.39
C ASP A 101 -2.69 -17.08 33.85
N LEU A 102 -3.96 -16.71 33.73
CA LEU A 102 -5.09 -17.52 33.28
C LEU A 102 -5.75 -16.90 32.02
N GLY A 103 -5.03 -16.00 31.33
CA GLY A 103 -5.60 -15.28 30.20
C GLY A 103 -6.07 -16.20 29.08
N GLY A 104 -7.12 -15.81 28.36
CA GLY A 104 -7.63 -16.55 27.19
C GLY A 104 -8.35 -17.86 27.51
N GLY A 105 -8.52 -18.20 28.80
CA GLY A 105 -9.20 -19.41 29.25
C GLY A 105 -10.73 -19.28 29.33
N ASN A 106 -11.38 -20.33 29.87
CA ASN A 106 -12.83 -20.41 30.02
C ASN A 106 -13.35 -20.05 31.41
N LEU A 107 -12.49 -19.53 32.30
CA LEU A 107 -12.82 -19.24 33.70
C LEU A 107 -13.97 -18.24 33.79
N THR A 108 -14.95 -18.58 34.64
CA THR A 108 -16.19 -17.75 34.85
C THR A 108 -16.25 -17.10 36.25
N SER A 109 -15.49 -17.59 37.23
CA SER A 109 -15.46 -17.06 38.61
C SER A 109 -14.01 -17.06 39.15
N LEU A 110 -13.74 -16.13 40.06
CA LEU A 110 -12.54 -16.07 40.87
C LEU A 110 -12.71 -16.77 42.25
N ASP A 111 -13.77 -17.55 42.47
CA ASP A 111 -13.96 -18.32 43.70
C ASP A 111 -12.80 -19.29 43.91
N GLY A 112 -12.24 -19.30 45.12
CA GLY A 112 -11.01 -20.04 45.42
C GLY A 112 -9.72 -19.23 45.36
N ILE A 113 -9.78 -17.93 44.96
CA ILE A 113 -8.58 -17.04 44.91
C ILE A 113 -7.96 -16.85 46.31
N ASP A 114 -8.73 -17.02 47.37
CA ASP A 114 -8.29 -16.97 48.77
C ASP A 114 -7.28 -18.08 49.16
N ASN A 115 -7.11 -19.09 48.35
CA ASN A 115 -6.03 -20.06 48.53
C ASN A 115 -4.61 -19.50 48.23
N PHE A 116 -4.55 -18.37 47.49
CA PHE A 116 -3.28 -17.77 47.02
C PHE A 116 -2.98 -16.46 47.74
N GLN A 117 -2.80 -16.53 49.09
CA GLN A 117 -2.60 -15.34 49.95
C GLN A 117 -1.29 -14.56 49.64
N GLY A 118 -0.33 -15.18 48.97
CA GLY A 118 0.96 -14.58 48.53
C GLY A 118 0.90 -13.99 47.12
N LEU A 119 -0.28 -13.94 46.46
CA LEU A 119 -0.38 -13.51 45.06
C LEU A 119 -0.08 -12.02 44.92
N ILE A 120 0.86 -11.72 44.02
CA ILE A 120 1.34 -10.36 43.66
C ILE A 120 0.79 -9.95 42.30
N SER A 121 0.68 -10.89 41.36
CA SER A 121 0.23 -10.60 39.98
C SER A 121 -0.82 -11.62 39.55
N LEU A 122 -1.95 -11.09 39.06
CA LEU A 122 -3.05 -11.87 38.51
C LEU A 122 -3.43 -11.37 37.12
N ASN A 123 -3.39 -12.26 36.12
CA ASN A 123 -3.91 -12.00 34.79
C ASN A 123 -5.06 -12.98 34.47
N VAL A 124 -6.25 -12.39 34.15
CA VAL A 124 -7.47 -13.09 33.75
C VAL A 124 -8.06 -12.49 32.48
N GLU A 125 -7.19 -11.99 31.60
CA GLU A 125 -7.63 -11.38 30.35
C GLU A 125 -8.41 -12.35 29.46
N ARG A 126 -9.37 -11.82 28.67
CA ARG A 126 -10.21 -12.63 27.76
C ARG A 126 -10.94 -13.79 28.43
N SER A 127 -11.17 -13.68 29.73
CA SER A 127 -11.97 -14.67 30.49
C SER A 127 -13.46 -14.32 30.46
N LYS A 128 -14.29 -15.22 30.97
CA LYS A 128 -15.73 -15.01 31.08
C LYS A 128 -16.13 -14.51 32.48
N ILE A 129 -15.18 -13.98 33.24
CA ILE A 129 -15.41 -13.49 34.60
C ILE A 129 -16.28 -12.23 34.53
N GLU A 130 -17.34 -12.19 35.34
CA GLU A 130 -18.27 -11.07 35.43
C GLU A 130 -18.10 -10.25 36.72
N SER A 131 -17.61 -10.87 37.82
CA SER A 131 -17.48 -10.22 39.12
C SER A 131 -16.10 -10.35 39.73
N LEU A 132 -15.61 -9.24 40.32
CA LEU A 132 -14.34 -9.18 41.06
C LEU A 132 -14.49 -9.32 42.58
N LEU A 133 -15.70 -9.52 43.11
CA LEU A 133 -15.98 -9.64 44.54
C LEU A 133 -15.09 -10.64 45.30
N PRO A 134 -14.72 -11.82 44.74
CA PRO A 134 -13.83 -12.74 45.41
C PRO A 134 -12.45 -12.17 45.72
N LEU A 135 -11.98 -11.12 45.01
CA LEU A 135 -10.70 -10.45 45.27
C LEU A 135 -10.65 -9.75 46.64
N ARG A 136 -11.80 -9.49 47.28
CA ARG A 136 -11.85 -8.98 48.67
C ARG A 136 -11.12 -9.85 49.71
N LYS A 137 -10.89 -11.10 49.33
CA LYS A 137 -10.28 -12.09 50.22
C LYS A 137 -8.72 -12.07 50.17
N ILE A 138 -8.10 -11.34 49.25
CA ILE A 138 -6.66 -11.18 49.10
C ILE A 138 -6.25 -9.72 49.26
N SER A 139 -5.05 -9.47 49.81
CA SER A 139 -4.68 -8.10 50.25
C SER A 139 -3.47 -7.48 49.54
N TYR A 140 -2.62 -8.27 48.86
CA TYR A 140 -1.27 -7.83 48.42
C TYR A 140 -1.08 -7.89 46.90
N LEU A 141 -2.15 -7.64 46.11
CA LEU A 141 -2.01 -7.62 44.66
C LEU A 141 -1.33 -6.31 44.22
N GLU A 142 -0.27 -6.39 43.41
CA GLU A 142 0.45 -5.26 42.83
C GLU A 142 0.08 -5.08 41.32
N SER A 143 -0.24 -6.17 40.65
CA SER A 143 -0.58 -6.18 39.21
C SER A 143 -1.85 -6.98 38.96
N PHE A 144 -2.81 -6.34 38.30
CA PHE A 144 -4.08 -6.97 37.93
C PHE A 144 -4.48 -6.65 36.49
N SER A 145 -4.82 -7.67 35.70
CA SER A 145 -5.37 -7.53 34.37
C SER A 145 -6.62 -8.38 34.22
N CYS A 146 -7.72 -7.73 33.78
CA CYS A 146 -8.94 -8.38 33.34
C CYS A 146 -9.41 -7.82 31.97
N GLN A 147 -8.48 -7.40 31.12
CA GLN A 147 -8.83 -6.85 29.82
C GLN A 147 -9.64 -7.85 28.97
N LEU A 148 -10.57 -7.32 28.17
CA LEU A 148 -11.43 -8.14 27.27
C LEU A 148 -12.22 -9.24 28.02
N SER A 149 -12.51 -9.05 29.31
CA SER A 149 -13.38 -9.91 30.11
C SER A 149 -14.81 -9.35 30.18
N ASN A 150 -15.73 -10.13 30.79
CA ASN A 150 -17.12 -9.70 30.98
C ASN A 150 -17.32 -8.83 32.22
N VAL A 151 -16.24 -8.40 32.87
CA VAL A 151 -16.33 -7.56 34.08
C VAL A 151 -17.00 -6.24 33.77
N ASN A 152 -18.02 -5.89 34.54
CA ASN A 152 -18.82 -4.66 34.38
C ASN A 152 -18.70 -3.67 35.55
N GLU A 153 -18.14 -4.09 36.68
CA GLU A 153 -17.94 -3.28 37.87
C GLU A 153 -16.59 -3.61 38.55
N LEU A 154 -15.99 -2.60 39.19
CA LEU A 154 -14.72 -2.75 39.94
C LEU A 154 -14.92 -3.05 41.43
N GLU A 155 -16.13 -3.39 41.83
CA GLU A 155 -16.41 -3.78 43.22
C GLU A 155 -15.61 -5.06 43.55
N GLY A 156 -14.88 -5.01 44.67
CA GLY A 156 -13.99 -6.11 45.09
C GLY A 156 -12.50 -5.77 45.07
N ILE A 157 -12.08 -4.70 44.35
CA ILE A 157 -10.69 -4.30 44.32
C ILE A 157 -10.40 -3.03 45.17
N GLU A 158 -11.40 -2.38 45.72
CA GLU A 158 -11.34 -1.08 46.44
C GLU A 158 -10.34 -1.02 47.59
N HIS A 159 -9.94 -2.16 48.15
CA HIS A 159 -9.00 -2.30 49.27
C HIS A 159 -7.55 -2.58 48.82
N LEU A 160 -7.33 -2.86 47.53
CA LEU A 160 -6.02 -3.25 46.97
C LEU A 160 -5.08 -2.02 46.83
N SER A 161 -4.71 -1.43 47.96
CA SER A 161 -3.87 -0.21 48.01
C SER A 161 -2.43 -0.39 47.54
N SER A 162 -1.98 -1.62 47.35
CA SER A 162 -0.67 -1.96 46.78
C SER A 162 -0.62 -2.02 45.27
N LEU A 163 -1.75 -1.86 44.60
CA LEU A 163 -1.85 -2.01 43.15
C LEU A 163 -1.04 -0.90 42.45
N THR A 164 -0.12 -1.31 41.56
CA THR A 164 0.70 -0.43 40.73
C THR A 164 0.31 -0.50 39.26
N TYR A 165 -0.24 -1.63 38.81
CA TYR A 165 -0.69 -1.90 37.46
C TYR A 165 -2.13 -2.40 37.45
N LEU A 166 -2.98 -1.72 36.68
CA LEU A 166 -4.39 -2.12 36.46
C LEU A 166 -4.74 -2.04 34.96
N ASN A 167 -5.15 -3.16 34.39
CA ASN A 167 -5.65 -3.23 33.01
C ASN A 167 -7.07 -3.79 32.98
N VAL A 168 -8.03 -2.93 32.63
CA VAL A 168 -9.46 -3.23 32.47
C VAL A 168 -9.96 -2.94 31.07
N GLY A 169 -9.05 -2.73 30.11
CA GLY A 169 -9.39 -2.38 28.73
C GLY A 169 -10.25 -3.43 28.04
N GLY A 170 -11.22 -2.98 27.22
CA GLY A 170 -12.14 -3.86 26.50
C GLY A 170 -13.17 -4.58 27.37
N SER A 171 -13.30 -4.20 28.65
CA SER A 171 -14.37 -4.67 29.55
C SER A 171 -15.59 -3.72 29.51
N GLN A 172 -16.66 -4.03 30.25
CA GLN A 172 -17.88 -3.23 30.24
C GLN A 172 -18.00 -2.28 31.45
N ILE A 173 -16.87 -1.88 32.02
CA ILE A 173 -16.80 -1.03 33.20
C ILE A 173 -17.33 0.37 32.88
N LYS A 174 -18.23 0.88 33.73
CA LYS A 174 -18.87 2.19 33.59
C LYS A 174 -18.29 3.27 34.51
N SER A 175 -17.57 2.88 35.57
CA SER A 175 -17.07 3.83 36.57
C SER A 175 -15.72 3.37 37.13
N LEU A 176 -14.83 4.34 37.33
CA LEU A 176 -13.53 4.18 37.99
C LEU A 176 -13.54 4.58 39.49
N SER A 177 -14.72 4.80 40.10
CA SER A 177 -14.80 5.30 41.47
C SER A 177 -14.08 4.44 42.49
N MET A 178 -14.04 3.15 42.33
CA MET A 178 -13.38 2.17 43.21
C MET A 178 -11.87 2.31 43.28
N ILE A 179 -11.22 2.89 42.25
CA ILE A 179 -9.76 3.03 42.21
C ILE A 179 -9.24 4.36 42.77
N SER A 180 -10.13 5.29 43.17
CA SER A 180 -9.76 6.65 43.60
C SER A 180 -8.78 6.71 44.78
N LYS A 181 -8.65 5.65 45.58
CA LYS A 181 -7.73 5.53 46.72
C LYS A 181 -6.44 4.77 46.40
N MET A 182 -6.24 4.30 45.18
CA MET A 182 -5.06 3.50 44.77
C MET A 182 -3.89 4.43 44.42
N THR A 183 -3.39 5.18 45.36
CA THR A 183 -2.37 6.23 45.17
C THR A 183 -0.99 5.71 44.69
N LYS A 184 -0.75 4.41 44.74
CA LYS A 184 0.48 3.75 44.21
C LYS A 184 0.35 3.36 42.75
N LEU A 185 -0.82 3.53 42.13
CA LEU A 185 -1.04 3.12 40.74
C LEU A 185 -0.15 3.94 39.79
N THR A 186 0.67 3.24 39.01
CA THR A 186 1.57 3.83 38.01
C THR A 186 1.05 3.62 36.59
N THR A 187 0.31 2.55 36.36
CA THR A 187 -0.24 2.21 35.05
C THR A 187 -1.73 1.91 35.13
N LEU A 188 -2.53 2.62 34.35
CA LEU A 188 -3.98 2.40 34.20
C LEU A 188 -4.33 2.28 32.72
N LEU A 189 -4.84 1.10 32.31
CA LEU A 189 -5.33 0.84 30.97
C LEU A 189 -6.82 0.54 31.03
N CYS A 190 -7.66 1.46 30.52
CA CYS A 190 -9.13 1.38 30.53
C CYS A 190 -9.73 1.79 29.16
N TRP A 191 -9.04 1.44 28.07
CA TRP A 191 -9.49 1.67 26.70
C TRP A 191 -10.69 0.79 26.34
N THR A 192 -11.58 1.30 25.47
CA THR A 192 -12.78 0.56 24.99
C THR A 192 -13.60 -0.02 26.15
N THR A 193 -13.88 0.80 27.14
CA THR A 193 -14.82 0.52 28.22
C THR A 193 -16.09 1.38 28.05
N CYS A 194 -16.93 1.45 29.05
CA CYS A 194 -18.12 2.31 29.03
C CYS A 194 -17.99 3.53 29.95
N ILE A 195 -16.75 3.94 30.30
CA ILE A 195 -16.53 5.10 31.17
C ILE A 195 -16.83 6.41 30.44
N THR A 196 -17.40 7.36 31.15
CA THR A 196 -17.72 8.70 30.64
C THR A 196 -17.03 9.81 31.42
N SER A 197 -16.28 9.51 32.49
CA SER A 197 -15.57 10.47 33.31
C SER A 197 -14.29 9.92 33.88
N LEU A 198 -13.26 10.78 33.96
CA LEU A 198 -11.95 10.49 34.57
C LEU A 198 -11.80 11.16 35.95
N SER A 199 -12.81 11.77 36.52
CA SER A 199 -12.72 12.50 37.82
C SER A 199 -12.13 11.65 38.95
N SER A 200 -12.35 10.36 38.95
CA SER A 200 -11.82 9.41 39.95
C SER A 200 -10.30 9.23 39.94
N ILE A 201 -9.58 9.70 38.88
CA ILE A 201 -8.13 9.55 38.82
C ILE A 201 -7.36 10.82 39.21
N GLU A 202 -8.00 11.95 39.48
CA GLU A 202 -7.35 13.22 39.80
C GLU A 202 -6.33 13.13 40.95
N GLY A 203 -6.54 12.22 41.90
CA GLY A 203 -5.64 11.99 43.06
C GLY A 203 -4.50 10.96 42.77
N LEU A 204 -4.49 10.32 41.65
CA LEU A 204 -3.54 9.23 41.33
C LEU A 204 -2.21 9.78 40.77
N THR A 205 -1.54 10.64 41.54
CA THR A 205 -0.37 11.42 41.11
C THR A 205 0.87 10.59 40.77
N GLN A 206 0.89 9.29 41.06
CA GLN A 206 1.98 8.37 40.66
C GLN A 206 1.80 7.78 39.26
N LEU A 207 0.68 8.07 38.57
CA LEU A 207 0.46 7.58 37.22
C LEU A 207 1.54 8.08 36.26
N THR A 208 2.17 7.14 35.58
CA THR A 208 3.13 7.35 34.49
C THR A 208 2.55 6.97 33.13
N THR A 209 1.64 6.00 33.10
CA THR A 209 1.02 5.50 31.89
C THR A 209 -0.50 5.42 32.03
N LEU A 210 -1.22 6.09 31.12
CA LEU A 210 -2.66 6.14 31.11
C LEU A 210 -3.21 5.93 29.71
N ALA A 211 -4.07 4.90 29.52
CA ALA A 211 -4.78 4.67 28.25
C ALA A 211 -6.27 4.52 28.48
N PHE A 212 -7.05 5.41 27.86
CA PHE A 212 -8.52 5.44 27.93
C PHE A 212 -9.17 5.67 26.55
N GLY A 213 -8.51 5.29 25.48
CA GLY A 213 -9.03 5.42 24.11
C GLY A 213 -10.36 4.72 23.89
N ASN A 214 -11.12 5.17 22.89
CA ASN A 214 -12.42 4.62 22.49
C ASN A 214 -13.45 4.58 23.64
N ASN A 215 -13.53 5.67 24.39
CA ASN A 215 -14.51 5.93 25.42
C ASN A 215 -15.24 7.26 25.15
N ASP A 216 -16.40 7.45 25.77
CA ASP A 216 -17.21 8.68 25.62
C ASP A 216 -16.72 9.79 26.57
N ILE A 217 -15.47 10.23 26.36
CA ILE A 217 -14.77 11.25 27.17
C ILE A 217 -14.46 12.45 26.28
N ASP A 218 -14.76 13.65 26.78
CA ASP A 218 -14.62 14.93 26.08
C ASP A 218 -13.64 15.92 26.77
N SER A 219 -13.12 15.59 27.96
CA SER A 219 -12.27 16.50 28.75
C SER A 219 -11.05 15.82 29.34
N LEU A 220 -9.89 16.49 29.22
CA LEU A 220 -8.62 16.09 29.84
C LEU A 220 -8.40 16.76 31.21
N GLN A 221 -9.30 17.62 31.71
CA GLN A 221 -9.14 18.37 32.95
C GLN A 221 -8.72 17.52 34.18
N PRO A 222 -9.26 16.29 34.37
CA PRO A 222 -8.79 15.41 35.45
C PRO A 222 -7.32 15.03 35.42
N LEU A 223 -6.60 15.25 34.32
CA LEU A 223 -5.18 14.93 34.18
C LEU A 223 -4.27 16.07 34.68
N ALA A 224 -4.80 17.26 34.97
CA ALA A 224 -4.00 18.47 35.26
C ALA A 224 -3.02 18.29 36.45
N SER A 225 -3.35 17.42 37.39
CA SER A 225 -2.53 17.12 38.59
C SER A 225 -1.54 15.99 38.42
N LEU A 226 -1.58 15.25 37.29
CA LEU A 226 -0.81 14.02 37.07
C LEU A 226 0.59 14.32 36.52
N ASN A 227 1.41 15.07 37.27
CA ASN A 227 2.71 15.57 36.82
C ASN A 227 3.77 14.46 36.49
N ASN A 228 3.55 13.22 36.96
CA ASN A 228 4.42 12.10 36.63
C ASN A 228 4.06 11.38 35.33
N LEU A 229 3.00 11.82 34.64
CA LEU A 229 2.51 11.18 33.42
C LEU A 229 3.55 11.29 32.30
N GLN A 230 3.93 10.15 31.75
CA GLN A 230 4.91 10.00 30.67
C GLN A 230 4.23 9.57 29.35
N GLN A 231 3.21 8.74 29.43
CA GLN A 231 2.47 8.27 28.26
C GLN A 231 0.97 8.42 28.47
N VAL A 232 0.31 9.02 27.50
CA VAL A 232 -1.16 9.14 27.50
C VAL A 232 -1.71 8.74 26.12
N SER A 233 -2.72 7.86 26.13
CA SER A 233 -3.46 7.45 24.93
C SER A 233 -4.95 7.58 25.14
N PHE A 234 -5.60 8.37 24.27
CA PHE A 234 -7.03 8.65 24.28
C PHE A 234 -7.64 8.65 22.86
N TRP A 235 -7.14 7.77 22.02
CA TRP A 235 -7.62 7.61 20.65
C TRP A 235 -9.13 7.35 20.58
N GLY A 236 -9.80 7.91 19.56
CA GLY A 236 -11.22 7.68 19.32
C GLY A 236 -12.15 8.28 20.38
N THR A 237 -11.69 9.25 21.18
CA THR A 237 -12.51 10.01 22.13
C THR A 237 -13.05 11.30 21.51
N LYS A 238 -13.94 12.02 22.26
CA LYS A 238 -14.49 13.32 21.82
C LYS A 238 -13.65 14.54 22.23
N ILE A 239 -12.39 14.33 22.63
CA ILE A 239 -11.50 15.40 23.05
C ILE A 239 -11.16 16.30 21.86
N SER A 240 -11.31 17.62 22.06
CA SER A 240 -11.05 18.66 21.05
C SER A 240 -9.90 19.60 21.44
N SER A 241 -9.55 19.73 22.73
CA SER A 241 -8.44 20.55 23.23
C SER A 241 -7.41 19.71 23.98
N LEU A 242 -6.12 20.03 23.76
CA LEU A 242 -4.97 19.43 24.44
C LEU A 242 -4.35 20.38 25.49
N ASP A 243 -4.95 21.53 25.79
CA ASP A 243 -4.35 22.58 26.63
C ASP A 243 -3.93 22.07 28.02
N THR A 244 -4.69 21.16 28.61
CA THR A 244 -4.38 20.52 29.90
C THR A 244 -3.02 19.81 29.89
N LEU A 245 -2.59 19.27 28.75
CA LEU A 245 -1.33 18.52 28.63
C LEU A 245 -0.12 19.45 28.64
N SER A 246 -0.26 20.74 28.36
CA SER A 246 0.84 21.72 28.29
C SER A 246 1.63 21.85 29.62
N SER A 247 1.02 21.54 30.76
CA SER A 247 1.65 21.57 32.09
C SER A 247 2.40 20.28 32.44
N LEU A 248 2.19 19.19 31.70
CA LEU A 248 2.72 17.85 32.03
C LEU A 248 4.12 17.64 31.43
N SER A 249 5.14 18.27 32.02
CA SER A 249 6.52 18.34 31.49
C SER A 249 7.26 16.98 31.39
N ASN A 250 6.69 15.91 31.96
CA ASN A 250 7.24 14.56 31.89
C ASN A 250 6.68 13.72 30.73
N LEU A 251 5.74 14.27 29.94
CA LEU A 251 5.17 13.56 28.79
C LEU A 251 6.24 13.24 27.74
N ILE A 252 6.25 11.98 27.33
CA ILE A 252 7.16 11.39 26.32
C ILE A 252 6.36 11.00 25.10
N ARG A 253 5.13 10.47 25.25
CA ARG A 253 4.26 10.01 24.15
C ARG A 253 2.83 10.43 24.35
N VAL A 254 2.21 10.92 23.26
CA VAL A 254 0.79 11.31 23.22
C VAL A 254 0.11 10.63 22.04
N ASP A 255 -0.96 9.89 22.30
CA ASP A 255 -1.79 9.25 21.26
C ASP A 255 -3.21 9.83 21.32
N CYS A 256 -3.51 10.69 20.35
CA CYS A 256 -4.81 11.33 20.17
C CYS A 256 -5.49 10.94 18.83
N LYS A 257 -5.10 9.80 18.26
CA LYS A 257 -5.67 9.35 16.98
C LYS A 257 -7.21 9.33 16.98
N GLY A 258 -7.83 9.83 15.90
CA GLY A 258 -9.27 9.76 15.70
C GLY A 258 -10.10 10.61 16.69
N THR A 259 -9.52 11.69 17.22
CA THR A 259 -10.18 12.65 18.10
C THR A 259 -10.62 13.92 17.35
N LEU A 260 -11.26 14.86 18.05
CA LEU A 260 -11.68 16.15 17.49
C LEU A 260 -10.61 17.25 17.61
N VAL A 261 -9.36 16.88 17.87
CA VAL A 261 -8.23 17.81 18.03
C VAL A 261 -7.95 18.56 16.74
N THR A 262 -7.78 19.88 16.84
CA THR A 262 -7.51 20.78 15.70
C THR A 262 -6.13 21.43 15.74
N CYS A 263 -5.45 21.41 16.90
CA CYS A 263 -4.17 22.11 17.11
C CYS A 263 -3.25 21.31 18.05
N LEU A 264 -1.96 21.31 17.74
CA LEU A 264 -0.89 20.64 18.53
C LEU A 264 0.03 21.62 19.27
N ASP A 265 -0.16 22.92 19.15
CA ASP A 265 0.74 23.97 19.65
C ASP A 265 1.04 23.89 21.14
N CYS A 266 0.08 23.45 21.92
CA CYS A 266 0.22 23.29 23.39
C CYS A 266 1.25 22.20 23.76
N LEU A 267 1.54 21.28 22.84
CA LEU A 267 2.54 20.22 23.01
C LEU A 267 3.96 20.69 22.68
N CYS A 268 4.11 21.76 21.89
CA CYS A 268 5.40 22.24 21.41
C CYS A 268 6.37 22.69 22.51
N GLY A 269 5.88 22.98 23.72
CA GLY A 269 6.69 23.35 24.87
C GLY A 269 7.17 22.18 25.76
N LEU A 270 6.79 20.95 25.45
CA LEU A 270 7.07 19.79 26.29
C LEU A 270 8.50 19.22 26.04
N PRO A 271 9.44 19.28 27.02
CA PRO A 271 10.86 19.07 26.79
C PRO A 271 11.24 17.59 26.56
N LYS A 272 10.38 16.65 26.94
CA LYS A 272 10.66 15.19 26.85
C LYS A 272 9.85 14.49 25.79
N LEU A 273 9.04 15.23 25.02
CA LEU A 273 8.13 14.62 24.05
C LEU A 273 8.91 14.09 22.85
N ILE A 274 8.74 12.80 22.53
CA ILE A 274 9.43 12.13 21.42
C ILE A 274 8.49 11.57 20.37
N SER A 275 7.19 11.41 20.65
CA SER A 275 6.25 10.88 19.65
C SER A 275 4.83 11.35 19.91
N ILE A 276 4.16 11.77 18.82
CA ILE A 276 2.75 12.17 18.81
C ILE A 276 2.01 11.39 17.72
N ASN A 277 0.95 10.69 18.09
CA ASN A 277 0.02 10.12 17.14
C ASN A 277 -1.25 10.98 17.06
N ALA A 278 -1.32 11.79 16.03
CA ALA A 278 -2.46 12.67 15.72
C ALA A 278 -3.11 12.30 14.38
N LYS A 279 -3.11 11.00 14.03
CA LYS A 279 -3.78 10.51 12.83
C LYS A 279 -5.30 10.68 12.94
N ASP A 280 -5.96 10.87 11.80
CA ASP A 280 -7.42 10.89 11.68
C ASP A 280 -8.10 11.92 12.64
N CYS A 281 -7.42 13.04 12.94
CA CYS A 281 -7.95 14.16 13.70
C CYS A 281 -8.55 15.24 12.77
N ASN A 282 -8.84 16.45 13.32
CA ASN A 282 -9.37 17.58 12.56
C ASN A 282 -8.32 18.69 12.33
N ILE A 283 -7.04 18.32 12.20
CA ILE A 283 -5.94 19.28 12.03
C ILE A 283 -5.92 19.77 10.59
N SER A 284 -6.09 21.08 10.41
CA SER A 284 -6.02 21.72 9.08
C SER A 284 -4.81 22.64 8.93
N PHE A 285 -4.27 23.14 10.04
CA PHE A 285 -3.14 24.04 10.06
C PHE A 285 -2.12 23.60 11.12
N LEU A 286 -0.85 23.55 10.73
CA LEU A 286 0.27 23.41 11.66
C LEU A 286 0.91 24.81 11.83
N SER A 287 1.36 25.14 13.01
CA SER A 287 2.12 26.37 13.25
C SER A 287 3.63 26.14 13.10
N GLU A 288 4.38 27.24 12.94
CA GLU A 288 5.84 27.21 12.91
C GLU A 288 6.48 26.57 14.16
N LYS A 289 5.74 26.52 15.28
CA LYS A 289 6.23 25.94 16.53
C LYS A 289 6.39 24.40 16.44
N ILE A 290 5.71 23.75 15.51
CA ILE A 290 5.69 22.29 15.46
C ILE A 290 7.08 21.68 15.18
N THR A 291 7.89 22.35 14.38
CA THR A 291 9.25 21.91 14.05
C THR A 291 10.23 22.11 15.20
N SER A 292 9.93 23.04 16.14
CA SER A 292 10.74 23.26 17.34
C SER A 292 10.81 22.04 18.28
N LEU A 293 9.91 21.08 18.14
CA LEU A 293 9.97 19.79 18.84
C LEU A 293 11.12 18.90 18.36
N GLY A 294 11.70 19.15 17.19
CA GLY A 294 12.72 18.31 16.58
C GLY A 294 12.23 16.90 16.23
N LEU A 295 10.90 16.71 16.10
CA LEU A 295 10.25 15.47 15.70
C LEU A 295 9.93 15.52 14.22
N GLU A 296 10.13 14.44 13.48
CA GLU A 296 9.77 14.37 12.06
C GLU A 296 8.27 14.38 11.85
N LEU A 297 7.78 15.21 10.93
CA LEU A 297 6.39 15.22 10.50
C LEU A 297 6.16 14.10 9.49
N SER A 298 5.22 13.20 9.78
CA SER A 298 4.92 12.05 8.93
C SER A 298 3.44 12.01 8.56
N ILE A 299 3.16 11.99 7.26
CA ILE A 299 1.81 11.77 6.70
C ILE A 299 1.65 10.35 6.13
N ASN A 300 2.61 9.47 6.40
CA ASN A 300 2.56 8.08 5.95
C ASN A 300 1.48 7.31 6.70
N GLU A 301 0.52 6.74 5.97
CA GLU A 301 -0.57 5.95 6.53
C GLU A 301 -0.05 4.69 7.23
N ASN A 302 1.05 4.12 6.74
CA ASN A 302 1.64 2.88 7.24
C ASN A 302 2.54 3.08 8.48
N SER A 303 2.83 4.31 8.91
CA SER A 303 3.59 4.56 10.14
C SER A 303 2.82 4.06 11.37
N HIS A 304 3.48 3.31 12.23
CA HIS A 304 2.86 2.71 13.42
C HIS A 304 3.32 3.40 14.71
N PHE A 305 2.34 3.85 15.50
CA PHE A 305 2.58 4.36 16.82
C PHE A 305 2.66 3.21 17.84
N VAL A 306 3.74 3.14 18.61
CA VAL A 306 3.90 2.13 19.64
C VAL A 306 3.59 2.74 21.00
N PHE A 307 2.47 2.31 21.60
CA PHE A 307 2.12 2.59 22.98
C PHE A 307 2.53 1.40 23.84
N SER A 308 3.56 1.54 24.67
CA SER A 308 4.05 0.46 25.52
C SER A 308 3.90 0.84 26.98
N HIS A 309 3.42 -0.08 27.81
CA HIS A 309 3.33 0.10 29.26
C HIS A 309 4.73 0.08 29.97
N LYS A 310 5.78 -0.29 29.24
CA LYS A 310 7.17 -0.20 29.70
C LYS A 310 8.00 0.55 28.69
N ILE A 311 8.70 1.58 29.10
CA ILE A 311 9.71 2.27 28.30
C ILE A 311 11.00 1.49 28.51
N GLU A 312 11.29 0.49 27.69
CA GLU A 312 12.50 -0.34 27.85
C GLU A 312 13.74 0.33 27.27
N ASN A 313 13.62 1.18 26.21
CA ASN A 313 14.73 1.99 25.69
C ASN A 313 14.17 3.25 25.01
N GLU A 314 14.68 4.42 25.35
CA GLU A 314 14.37 5.70 24.68
C GLU A 314 14.84 5.75 23.22
N ASN A 315 15.80 4.88 22.85
CA ASN A 315 16.40 4.84 21.52
C ASN A 315 15.60 4.05 20.47
N ASP A 316 14.60 3.27 20.88
CA ASP A 316 13.81 2.44 19.96
C ASP A 316 12.53 3.14 19.42
N ALA A 317 12.24 4.35 19.88
CA ALA A 317 11.07 5.10 19.42
C ALA A 317 11.43 6.03 18.26
N LEU A 318 10.74 5.87 17.14
CA LEU A 318 10.78 6.87 16.08
C LEU A 318 10.37 8.23 16.65
N LYS A 319 11.22 9.24 16.45
CA LYS A 319 10.96 10.62 16.86
C LYS A 319 10.10 11.30 15.82
N GLU A 320 8.78 11.07 15.88
CA GLU A 320 7.88 11.49 14.82
C GLU A 320 6.52 11.99 15.33
N ILE A 321 5.89 12.83 14.51
CA ILE A 321 4.51 13.28 14.63
C ILE A 321 3.71 12.67 13.48
N LEU A 322 2.81 11.75 13.78
CA LEU A 322 1.98 11.07 12.81
C LEU A 322 0.73 11.89 12.51
N LEU A 323 0.55 12.31 11.27
CA LEU A 323 -0.47 13.25 10.81
C LEU A 323 -1.40 12.71 9.71
N SER A 324 -1.23 11.45 9.27
CA SER A 324 -2.07 10.88 8.19
C SER A 324 -3.56 10.96 8.52
N GLY A 325 -4.42 11.05 7.51
CA GLY A 325 -5.88 11.19 7.67
C GLY A 325 -6.37 12.58 8.08
N ASN A 326 -5.48 13.57 8.31
CA ASN A 326 -5.85 14.97 8.54
C ASN A 326 -5.95 15.73 7.21
N LYS A 327 -6.85 16.72 7.15
CA LYS A 327 -7.00 17.63 6.00
C LYS A 327 -6.08 18.84 6.16
N ILE A 328 -4.77 18.61 6.13
CA ILE A 328 -3.78 19.66 6.36
C ILE A 328 -3.69 20.57 5.12
N ILE A 329 -3.95 21.86 5.33
CA ILE A 329 -3.91 22.92 4.30
C ILE A 329 -2.55 23.61 4.33
N SER A 330 -1.99 23.88 5.53
CA SER A 330 -0.71 24.57 5.69
C SER A 330 0.11 23.92 6.81
N PRO A 331 1.38 23.52 6.53
CA PRO A 331 2.04 23.50 5.21
C PRO A 331 1.41 22.46 4.28
N PRO A 332 1.52 22.59 2.96
CA PRO A 332 1.09 21.56 2.02
C PRO A 332 1.73 20.21 2.28
N LEU A 333 1.04 19.13 1.95
CA LEU A 333 1.54 17.77 2.17
C LEU A 333 2.86 17.49 1.42
N GLU A 334 3.05 18.11 0.26
CA GLU A 334 4.27 18.02 -0.53
C GLU A 334 5.48 18.60 0.20
N ILE A 335 5.27 19.66 0.98
CA ILE A 335 6.31 20.30 1.83
C ILE A 335 6.60 19.39 3.03
N ILE A 336 5.58 18.87 3.69
CA ILE A 336 5.74 17.95 4.83
C ILE A 336 6.55 16.71 4.42
N ASN A 337 6.28 16.15 3.23
CA ASN A 337 6.99 14.97 2.71
C ASN A 337 8.48 15.19 2.42
N GLN A 338 8.93 16.44 2.33
CA GLN A 338 10.35 16.75 2.10
C GLN A 338 11.13 16.96 3.41
N GLY A 339 10.46 16.82 4.55
CA GLY A 339 11.06 16.88 5.89
C GLY A 339 11.04 18.28 6.51
N ASN A 340 11.36 18.31 7.82
CA ASN A 340 11.19 19.48 8.68
C ASN A 340 11.97 20.72 8.21
N THR A 341 13.18 20.55 7.68
CA THR A 341 13.97 21.69 7.17
C THR A 341 13.24 22.46 6.07
N VAL A 342 12.50 21.76 5.24
CA VAL A 342 11.75 22.39 4.15
C VAL A 342 10.46 23.01 4.69
N VAL A 343 9.86 22.39 5.71
CA VAL A 343 8.72 22.98 6.45
C VAL A 343 9.13 24.31 7.12
N ASP A 344 10.32 24.36 7.74
CA ASP A 344 10.85 25.60 8.32
C ASP A 344 11.04 26.68 7.25
N TYR A 345 11.63 26.33 6.12
CA TYR A 345 11.79 27.29 5.01
C TYR A 345 10.46 27.81 4.47
N TYR A 346 9.44 26.97 4.45
CA TYR A 346 8.10 27.39 4.08
C TYR A 346 7.53 28.40 5.10
N PHE A 347 7.62 28.11 6.40
CA PHE A 347 7.16 29.05 7.43
C PHE A 347 7.97 30.36 7.43
N ASP A 348 9.29 30.28 7.23
CA ASP A 348 10.14 31.48 7.04
C ASP A 348 9.62 32.34 5.88
N SER A 349 9.22 31.71 4.78
CA SER A 349 8.68 32.44 3.62
C SER A 349 7.35 33.14 3.90
N LEU A 350 6.57 32.64 4.85
CA LEU A 350 5.28 33.23 5.27
C LEU A 350 5.42 34.34 6.32
N GLN A 351 6.60 34.59 6.88
CA GLN A 351 6.78 35.70 7.86
C GLN A 351 6.62 37.11 7.25
N GLY A 352 6.52 37.21 5.91
CA GLY A 352 6.24 38.42 5.18
C GLY A 352 4.76 38.64 4.88
N GLU A 353 4.47 39.44 3.85
CA GLU A 353 3.12 39.60 3.33
C GLU A 353 2.69 38.27 2.64
N THR A 354 1.49 37.81 2.97
CA THR A 354 0.89 36.61 2.39
C THR A 354 -0.43 36.94 1.71
N GLN A 355 -0.81 36.14 0.72
CA GLN A 355 -2.11 36.20 0.07
C GLN A 355 -2.70 34.80 -0.09
N GLN A 356 -4.02 34.71 -0.09
CA GLN A 356 -4.68 33.45 -0.43
C GLN A 356 -4.54 33.19 -1.93
N LEU A 357 -4.29 31.93 -2.29
CA LEU A 357 -4.13 31.54 -3.68
C LEU A 357 -5.42 31.75 -4.49
N ASN A 358 -6.59 31.41 -3.92
CA ASN A 358 -7.92 31.59 -4.52
C ASN A 358 -8.02 31.05 -5.96
N GLU A 359 -7.42 29.90 -6.22
CA GLU A 359 -7.44 29.26 -7.54
C GLU A 359 -7.84 27.80 -7.44
N ALA A 360 -8.48 27.29 -8.49
CA ALA A 360 -8.89 25.89 -8.60
C ALA A 360 -8.77 25.40 -10.04
N LYS A 361 -8.59 24.08 -10.20
CA LYS A 361 -8.55 23.42 -11.51
C LYS A 361 -9.84 22.64 -11.72
N LEU A 362 -10.50 22.86 -12.85
CA LEU A 362 -11.70 22.17 -13.31
C LEU A 362 -11.40 21.41 -14.60
N VAL A 363 -11.56 20.12 -14.62
CA VAL A 363 -11.20 19.26 -15.76
C VAL A 363 -12.46 18.66 -16.38
N LEU A 364 -12.67 18.87 -17.69
CA LEU A 364 -13.77 18.30 -18.43
C LEU A 364 -13.32 17.11 -19.26
N VAL A 365 -13.88 15.93 -18.99
CA VAL A 365 -13.65 14.67 -19.72
C VAL A 365 -14.96 14.12 -20.30
N GLY A 366 -14.88 13.32 -21.33
CA GLY A 366 -16.05 12.75 -22.01
C GLY A 366 -15.81 12.53 -23.51
N GLU A 367 -16.71 11.84 -24.19
CA GLU A 367 -16.60 11.52 -25.61
C GLU A 367 -16.51 12.76 -26.52
N GLY A 368 -16.01 12.52 -27.74
CA GLY A 368 -16.05 13.53 -28.82
C GLY A 368 -17.46 14.02 -29.06
N ALA A 369 -17.61 15.34 -29.18
CA ALA A 369 -18.92 16.01 -29.40
C ALA A 369 -19.92 15.88 -28.22
N ALA A 370 -19.57 15.42 -27.04
CA ALA A 370 -20.45 15.46 -25.85
C ALA A 370 -20.84 16.89 -25.41
N GLY A 371 -20.10 17.90 -25.87
CA GLY A 371 -20.39 19.31 -25.62
C GLY A 371 -19.58 19.94 -24.49
N LYS A 372 -18.37 19.41 -24.18
CA LYS A 372 -17.44 19.95 -23.17
C LYS A 372 -17.11 21.43 -23.41
N THR A 373 -16.62 21.73 -24.60
CA THR A 373 -16.32 23.11 -25.04
C THR A 373 -17.54 24.01 -24.95
N SER A 374 -18.72 23.52 -25.36
CA SER A 374 -19.97 24.29 -25.27
C SER A 374 -20.38 24.60 -23.83
N LEU A 375 -20.11 23.71 -22.88
CA LEU A 375 -20.32 23.95 -21.45
C LEU A 375 -19.39 25.04 -20.93
N ILE A 376 -18.10 25.00 -21.27
CA ILE A 376 -17.14 26.04 -20.89
C ILE A 376 -17.55 27.40 -21.48
N ASN A 377 -17.97 27.45 -22.75
CA ASN A 377 -18.48 28.68 -23.38
C ASN A 377 -19.71 29.21 -22.65
N ARG A 378 -20.60 28.35 -22.16
CA ARG A 378 -21.72 28.75 -21.32
C ARG A 378 -21.28 29.25 -19.95
N PHE A 379 -20.26 28.63 -19.33
CA PHE A 379 -19.77 29.07 -18.02
C PHE A 379 -19.10 30.45 -18.09
N ILE A 380 -18.29 30.70 -19.12
CA ILE A 380 -17.45 31.89 -19.19
C ILE A 380 -18.13 33.06 -19.91
N ASP A 381 -18.75 32.79 -21.08
CA ASP A 381 -19.24 33.84 -21.99
C ASP A 381 -20.76 33.84 -22.16
N ASP A 382 -21.44 32.87 -21.55
CA ASP A 382 -22.88 32.55 -21.80
C ASP A 382 -23.23 32.42 -23.27
N THR A 383 -22.34 31.85 -24.08
CA THR A 383 -22.51 31.70 -25.52
C THR A 383 -22.68 30.22 -25.92
N PHE A 384 -23.30 30.02 -27.11
CA PHE A 384 -23.43 28.70 -27.73
C PHE A 384 -23.25 28.83 -29.24
N ASP A 385 -22.33 28.06 -29.82
CA ASP A 385 -22.15 27.90 -31.26
C ASP A 385 -22.47 26.47 -31.69
N ALA A 386 -23.46 26.30 -32.58
CA ALA A 386 -23.84 25.00 -33.11
C ALA A 386 -22.81 24.43 -34.12
N LYS A 387 -21.89 25.26 -34.62
CA LYS A 387 -20.83 24.89 -35.55
C LYS A 387 -19.45 24.89 -34.90
N GLN A 388 -19.42 24.80 -33.56
CA GLN A 388 -18.17 24.75 -32.79
C GLN A 388 -17.22 23.70 -33.36
N ASP A 389 -16.02 24.13 -33.71
CA ASP A 389 -14.97 23.24 -34.19
C ASP A 389 -14.54 22.26 -33.09
N LYS A 390 -14.02 21.13 -33.48
CA LYS A 390 -13.46 20.16 -32.53
C LYS A 390 -12.26 20.75 -31.80
N THR A 391 -12.17 20.51 -30.49
CA THR A 391 -10.99 20.87 -29.74
C THR A 391 -9.87 19.90 -30.08
N ASP A 392 -8.82 20.42 -30.73
CA ASP A 392 -7.60 19.67 -30.97
C ASP A 392 -6.65 19.92 -29.79
N GLY A 393 -6.34 18.84 -29.04
CA GLY A 393 -5.47 18.96 -27.86
C GLY A 393 -6.22 19.34 -26.58
N ILE A 394 -5.63 20.26 -25.83
CA ILE A 394 -6.14 20.77 -24.56
C ILE A 394 -6.27 22.28 -24.66
N ALA A 395 -7.44 22.80 -24.31
CA ALA A 395 -7.65 24.25 -24.17
C ALA A 395 -7.86 24.59 -22.68
N ILE A 396 -7.13 25.61 -22.20
CA ILE A 396 -7.26 26.10 -20.83
C ILE A 396 -7.87 27.50 -20.88
N ARG A 397 -8.97 27.69 -20.16
CA ARG A 397 -9.67 28.98 -20.08
C ARG A 397 -9.93 29.36 -18.63
N PRO A 398 -9.56 30.58 -18.20
CA PRO A 398 -9.90 31.07 -16.88
C PRO A 398 -11.39 31.43 -16.78
N TRP A 399 -12.02 30.97 -15.73
CA TRP A 399 -13.39 31.28 -15.34
C TRP A 399 -13.38 31.99 -13.99
N PRO A 400 -13.49 33.34 -13.96
CA PRO A 400 -13.60 34.08 -12.71
C PRO A 400 -14.96 33.83 -12.07
N VAL A 401 -14.98 33.43 -10.81
CA VAL A 401 -16.20 33.19 -10.03
C VAL A 401 -16.09 33.89 -8.69
N SER A 402 -17.23 34.35 -8.16
CA SER A 402 -17.29 34.96 -6.83
C SER A 402 -18.17 34.09 -5.92
N HIS A 403 -17.69 33.82 -4.72
CA HIS A 403 -18.42 33.11 -3.70
C HIS A 403 -18.29 33.86 -2.37
N TYR A 404 -19.41 34.43 -1.87
CA TYR A 404 -19.43 35.39 -0.77
C TYR A 404 -18.43 36.54 -1.03
N ASP A 405 -17.46 36.73 -0.13
CA ASP A 405 -16.47 37.81 -0.20
C ASP A 405 -15.15 37.40 -0.90
N SER A 406 -15.11 36.23 -1.55
CA SER A 406 -13.90 35.70 -2.19
C SER A 406 -14.08 35.59 -3.70
N ASP A 407 -13.19 36.23 -4.45
CA ASP A 407 -13.04 36.02 -5.88
C ASP A 407 -12.09 34.83 -6.12
N ILE A 408 -12.55 33.83 -6.87
CA ILE A 408 -11.80 32.61 -7.16
C ILE A 408 -11.60 32.50 -8.67
N LYS A 409 -10.38 32.17 -9.11
CA LYS A 409 -10.04 31.94 -10.51
C LYS A 409 -10.06 30.44 -10.78
N VAL A 410 -11.03 29.95 -11.56
CA VAL A 410 -11.13 28.54 -11.95
C VAL A 410 -10.47 28.33 -13.30
N HIS A 411 -9.46 27.47 -13.38
CA HIS A 411 -8.81 27.10 -14.63
C HIS A 411 -9.57 25.92 -15.25
N CYS A 412 -10.39 26.18 -16.28
CA CYS A 412 -11.17 25.18 -16.99
C CYS A 412 -10.33 24.50 -18.06
N TRP A 413 -10.10 23.21 -17.91
CA TRP A 413 -9.34 22.36 -18.83
C TRP A 413 -10.27 21.58 -19.74
N ASP A 414 -10.36 21.94 -21.02
CA ASP A 414 -11.14 21.28 -22.04
C ASP A 414 -10.29 20.26 -22.81
N PHE A 415 -10.56 19.01 -22.62
CA PHE A 415 -9.86 17.92 -23.29
C PHE A 415 -10.57 17.52 -24.58
N GLY A 416 -9.83 17.47 -25.70
CA GLY A 416 -10.33 16.92 -26.95
C GLY A 416 -10.84 15.49 -26.81
N GLY A 417 -12.00 15.15 -27.37
CA GLY A 417 -12.70 13.87 -27.15
C GLY A 417 -12.34 12.74 -28.12
N GLN A 418 -11.19 12.77 -28.83
CA GLN A 418 -10.81 11.73 -29.80
C GLN A 418 -10.13 10.53 -29.10
N GLU A 419 -10.26 9.31 -29.65
CA GLU A 419 -9.66 8.08 -29.07
C GLU A 419 -8.16 8.18 -28.90
N ILE A 420 -7.44 8.72 -29.89
CA ILE A 420 -5.97 8.92 -29.83
C ILE A 420 -5.56 9.86 -28.70
N MET A 421 -6.47 10.75 -28.26
CA MET A 421 -6.20 11.72 -27.20
C MET A 421 -6.28 11.12 -25.78
N ARG A 422 -6.90 9.95 -25.60
CA ARG A 422 -7.12 9.36 -24.27
C ARG A 422 -5.80 8.99 -23.60
N ALA A 423 -4.83 8.46 -24.33
CA ALA A 423 -3.52 8.11 -23.79
C ALA A 423 -2.72 9.35 -23.37
N THR A 424 -2.87 10.49 -24.08
CA THR A 424 -2.20 11.75 -23.73
C THR A 424 -2.86 12.50 -22.59
N HIS A 425 -4.15 12.26 -22.31
CA HIS A 425 -4.88 12.92 -21.23
C HIS A 425 -4.28 12.60 -19.86
N GLN A 426 -3.74 11.40 -19.65
CA GLN A 426 -3.14 10.98 -18.37
C GLN A 426 -1.99 11.89 -17.93
N ILE A 427 -1.30 12.54 -18.88
CA ILE A 427 -0.20 13.48 -18.61
C ILE A 427 -0.68 14.69 -17.79
N PHE A 428 -1.94 15.08 -17.94
CA PHE A 428 -2.48 16.35 -17.45
C PHE A 428 -3.53 16.19 -16.34
N LEU A 429 -3.92 14.95 -16.04
CA LEU A 429 -4.82 14.68 -14.92
C LEU A 429 -4.07 14.92 -13.61
N SER A 430 -4.69 15.57 -12.64
CA SER A 430 -4.08 15.91 -11.35
C SER A 430 -4.97 15.52 -10.17
N LYS A 431 -4.37 15.44 -8.97
CA LYS A 431 -5.05 14.95 -7.75
C LYS A 431 -5.94 16.00 -7.08
N ARG A 432 -5.69 17.29 -7.29
CA ARG A 432 -6.37 18.39 -6.60
C ARG A 432 -7.20 19.22 -7.56
N CYS A 433 -8.20 18.58 -8.21
CA CYS A 433 -9.08 19.26 -9.14
C CYS A 433 -10.51 18.72 -9.05
N ILE A 434 -11.44 19.41 -9.66
CA ILE A 434 -12.81 18.96 -9.84
C ILE A 434 -12.95 18.37 -11.24
N TYR A 435 -13.61 17.23 -11.35
CA TYR A 435 -13.86 16.57 -12.63
C TYR A 435 -15.31 16.71 -13.06
N LEU A 436 -15.51 17.14 -14.31
CA LEU A 436 -16.81 17.11 -14.99
C LEU A 436 -16.80 16.00 -16.03
N ILE A 437 -17.53 14.91 -15.80
CA ILE A 437 -17.72 13.84 -16.79
C ILE A 437 -18.96 14.19 -17.62
N VAL A 438 -18.74 14.56 -18.88
CA VAL A 438 -19.78 15.03 -19.79
C VAL A 438 -20.16 13.91 -20.74
N LEU A 439 -21.41 13.46 -20.64
CA LEU A 439 -22.03 12.43 -21.47
C LEU A 439 -22.99 13.06 -22.49
N ASP A 440 -23.09 12.49 -23.68
CA ASP A 440 -24.10 12.87 -24.66
C ASP A 440 -25.45 12.21 -24.31
N GLY A 441 -26.39 12.98 -23.78
CA GLY A 441 -27.71 12.49 -23.34
C GLY A 441 -28.54 11.75 -24.40
N ARG A 442 -28.10 11.75 -25.64
CA ARG A 442 -28.75 11.04 -26.77
C ARG A 442 -28.21 9.64 -27.02
N LYS A 443 -27.10 9.27 -26.31
CA LYS A 443 -26.40 8.01 -26.50
C LYS A 443 -26.38 7.24 -25.21
N ASP A 444 -26.37 5.92 -25.32
CA ASP A 444 -26.09 5.03 -24.18
C ASP A 444 -24.57 4.92 -24.01
N GLU A 445 -23.98 5.92 -23.34
CA GLU A 445 -22.56 5.93 -23.05
C GLU A 445 -22.30 5.27 -21.69
N ASN A 446 -21.20 4.50 -21.58
CA ASN A 446 -20.82 3.88 -20.32
C ASN A 446 -20.05 4.87 -19.42
N PRO A 447 -20.68 5.44 -18.39
CA PRO A 447 -20.06 6.42 -17.50
C PRO A 447 -18.94 5.82 -16.63
N GLU A 448 -19.00 4.52 -16.37
CA GLU A 448 -17.99 3.86 -15.50
C GLU A 448 -16.59 3.88 -16.10
N GLN A 449 -16.47 3.92 -17.41
CA GLN A 449 -15.18 4.02 -18.07
C GLN A 449 -14.44 5.31 -17.68
N TRP A 450 -15.14 6.45 -17.72
CA TRP A 450 -14.58 7.74 -17.34
C TRP A 450 -14.33 7.84 -15.85
N LEU A 451 -15.24 7.31 -15.01
CA LEU A 451 -15.07 7.24 -13.57
C LEU A 451 -13.80 6.49 -13.19
N LYS A 452 -13.55 5.33 -13.78
CA LYS A 452 -12.36 4.52 -13.54
C LYS A 452 -11.08 5.23 -13.96
N GLN A 453 -11.06 5.91 -15.10
CA GLN A 453 -9.91 6.68 -15.56
C GLN A 453 -9.57 7.85 -14.62
N VAL A 454 -10.57 8.60 -14.20
CA VAL A 454 -10.40 9.73 -13.27
C VAL A 454 -9.92 9.23 -11.92
N LEU A 455 -10.55 8.19 -11.37
CA LEU A 455 -10.23 7.66 -10.04
C LEU A 455 -8.88 6.92 -9.99
N ALA A 456 -8.37 6.43 -11.12
CA ALA A 456 -7.02 5.87 -11.20
C ALA A 456 -5.93 6.91 -10.92
N VAL A 457 -6.19 8.20 -11.23
CA VAL A 457 -5.25 9.30 -11.00
C VAL A 457 -5.55 10.04 -9.70
N SER A 458 -6.84 10.23 -9.38
CA SER A 458 -7.29 11.02 -8.24
C SER A 458 -8.38 10.31 -7.47
N LYS A 459 -8.01 9.64 -6.39
CA LYS A 459 -8.93 8.82 -5.57
C LYS A 459 -10.05 9.63 -4.92
N ASP A 460 -9.80 10.89 -4.56
CA ASP A 460 -10.67 11.69 -3.69
C ASP A 460 -11.22 12.96 -4.36
N SER A 461 -10.93 13.20 -5.63
CA SER A 461 -11.43 14.39 -6.34
C SER A 461 -12.95 14.36 -6.53
N PRO A 462 -13.65 15.48 -6.30
CA PRO A 462 -15.08 15.59 -6.56
C PRO A 462 -15.39 15.40 -8.05
N ILE A 463 -16.43 14.61 -8.35
CA ILE A 463 -16.84 14.27 -9.70
C ILE A 463 -18.30 14.71 -9.92
N PHE A 464 -18.53 15.48 -10.96
CA PHE A 464 -19.85 15.87 -11.44
C PHE A 464 -20.21 15.06 -12.68
N MET A 465 -21.31 14.33 -12.64
CA MET A 465 -21.83 13.57 -13.78
C MET A 465 -22.82 14.44 -14.55
N ILE A 466 -22.54 14.72 -15.84
CA ILE A 466 -23.32 15.66 -16.63
C ILE A 466 -23.87 14.95 -17.87
N SER A 467 -25.20 14.84 -17.97
CA SER A 467 -25.89 14.44 -19.22
C SER A 467 -26.25 15.70 -19.99
N ASN A 468 -25.50 16.00 -21.06
CA ASN A 468 -25.72 17.16 -21.88
C ASN A 468 -26.64 16.83 -23.09
N LYS A 469 -27.18 17.86 -23.79
CA LYS A 469 -28.06 17.76 -24.97
C LYS A 469 -29.42 17.11 -24.67
N VAL A 470 -29.94 17.28 -23.46
CA VAL A 470 -31.23 16.74 -23.04
C VAL A 470 -32.45 17.34 -23.78
N ASP A 471 -32.23 18.33 -24.63
CA ASP A 471 -33.24 18.95 -25.49
C ASP A 471 -33.57 18.15 -26.77
N GLU A 472 -32.73 17.17 -27.11
CA GLU A 472 -32.89 16.30 -28.29
C GLU A 472 -33.06 14.86 -27.79
N HIS A 473 -34.27 14.34 -27.65
CA HIS A 473 -34.61 12.97 -27.20
C HIS A 473 -33.69 12.40 -26.09
N TYR A 474 -34.17 12.50 -24.88
CA TYR A 474 -33.42 11.99 -23.69
C TYR A 474 -33.82 10.54 -23.40
N ASP A 475 -32.90 9.63 -23.53
CA ASP A 475 -33.12 8.18 -23.27
C ASP A 475 -32.04 7.57 -22.38
N ASN A 476 -31.41 8.36 -21.52
CA ASN A 476 -30.29 7.92 -20.72
C ASN A 476 -30.74 7.51 -19.31
N ASN A 477 -30.96 6.21 -19.07
CA ASN A 477 -31.26 5.62 -17.76
C ASN A 477 -29.98 5.34 -16.99
N LEU A 478 -29.30 6.41 -16.53
CA LEU A 478 -28.19 6.24 -15.59
C LEU A 478 -28.71 5.67 -14.27
N ALA A 479 -28.13 4.57 -13.83
CA ALA A 479 -28.41 4.01 -12.52
C ALA A 479 -27.75 4.88 -11.42
N GLU A 480 -28.22 6.13 -11.28
CA GLU A 480 -27.63 7.20 -10.45
C GLU A 480 -27.36 6.74 -9.00
N GLN A 481 -28.34 6.07 -8.38
CA GLN A 481 -28.20 5.59 -7.00
C GLN A 481 -27.12 4.50 -6.86
N THR A 482 -27.03 3.60 -7.82
CA THR A 482 -26.04 2.52 -7.84
C THR A 482 -24.64 3.08 -8.05
N LEU A 483 -24.50 4.03 -9.01
CA LEU A 483 -23.22 4.68 -9.27
C LEU A 483 -22.76 5.50 -8.07
N LYS A 484 -23.64 6.28 -7.41
CA LYS A 484 -23.27 7.08 -6.23
C LYS A 484 -22.88 6.22 -5.03
N LYS A 485 -23.51 5.04 -4.86
CA LYS A 485 -23.15 4.08 -3.81
C LYS A 485 -21.79 3.45 -4.08
N LYS A 486 -21.50 3.12 -5.35
CA LYS A 486 -20.24 2.48 -5.77
C LYS A 486 -19.07 3.49 -5.81
N TYR A 487 -19.35 4.75 -6.15
CA TYR A 487 -18.38 5.82 -6.31
C TYR A 487 -18.78 7.04 -5.45
N PRO A 488 -18.38 7.06 -4.17
CA PRO A 488 -18.76 8.13 -3.22
C PRO A 488 -18.28 9.53 -3.63
N GLN A 489 -17.27 9.61 -4.50
CA GLN A 489 -16.72 10.88 -5.02
C GLN A 489 -17.70 11.62 -5.94
N ILE A 490 -18.78 10.98 -6.39
CA ILE A 490 -19.81 11.63 -7.22
C ILE A 490 -20.60 12.63 -6.37
N VAL A 491 -20.40 13.92 -6.64
CA VAL A 491 -21.15 15.01 -6.01
C VAL A 491 -22.63 14.94 -6.40
N GLY A 492 -22.91 14.86 -7.70
CA GLY A 492 -24.27 14.79 -8.21
C GLY A 492 -24.36 14.48 -9.70
N PHE A 493 -25.61 14.32 -10.15
CA PHE A 493 -25.98 14.07 -11.55
C PHE A 493 -26.77 15.27 -12.06
N TYR A 494 -26.32 15.85 -13.18
CA TYR A 494 -26.86 17.09 -13.74
C TYR A 494 -27.27 16.90 -15.17
N ARG A 495 -28.42 17.44 -15.53
CA ARG A 495 -28.99 17.38 -16.88
C ARG A 495 -28.94 18.75 -17.50
N THR A 496 -28.23 18.89 -18.63
CA THR A 496 -27.98 20.20 -19.25
C THR A 496 -28.30 20.21 -20.74
N SER A 497 -28.63 21.39 -21.24
CA SER A 497 -28.65 21.70 -22.68
C SER A 497 -27.97 23.04 -22.92
N CYS A 498 -26.74 23.00 -23.44
CA CYS A 498 -26.01 24.22 -23.82
C CYS A 498 -26.79 25.02 -24.91
N LYS A 499 -27.54 24.33 -25.81
CA LYS A 499 -28.33 24.97 -26.86
C LYS A 499 -29.51 25.78 -26.29
N LYS A 500 -30.24 25.23 -25.33
CA LYS A 500 -31.41 25.88 -24.72
C LYS A 500 -31.08 26.61 -23.42
N ASN A 501 -29.85 26.60 -22.97
CA ASN A 501 -29.38 27.13 -21.68
C ASN A 501 -30.17 26.58 -20.46
N VAL A 502 -30.41 25.25 -20.46
CA VAL A 502 -31.18 24.58 -19.41
C VAL A 502 -30.19 23.86 -18.48
N GLY A 503 -30.39 23.99 -17.17
CA GLY A 503 -29.59 23.31 -16.13
C GLY A 503 -28.17 23.84 -15.95
N ILE A 504 -27.77 24.87 -16.71
CA ILE A 504 -26.40 25.43 -16.67
C ILE A 504 -26.18 26.22 -15.38
N GLU A 505 -27.08 27.12 -15.01
CA GLU A 505 -26.98 27.95 -13.82
C GLU A 505 -26.89 27.11 -12.52
N LEU A 506 -27.76 26.10 -12.38
CA LEU A 506 -27.71 25.18 -11.24
C LEU A 506 -26.37 24.45 -11.16
N LEU A 507 -25.84 23.99 -12.30
CA LEU A 507 -24.56 23.30 -12.37
C LEU A 507 -23.40 24.24 -11.96
N GLN A 508 -23.42 25.50 -12.44
CA GLN A 508 -22.44 26.52 -12.05
C GLN A 508 -22.46 26.78 -10.54
N GLU A 509 -23.64 26.97 -9.95
CA GLU A 509 -23.76 27.18 -8.51
C GLU A 509 -23.16 26.04 -7.68
N GLU A 510 -23.45 24.80 -8.06
CA GLU A 510 -22.95 23.64 -7.34
C GLU A 510 -21.43 23.45 -7.54
N ILE A 511 -20.90 23.73 -8.72
CA ILE A 511 -19.44 23.75 -8.96
C ILE A 511 -18.78 24.81 -8.11
N ILE A 512 -19.33 26.04 -8.05
CA ILE A 512 -18.77 27.14 -7.24
C ILE A 512 -18.76 26.79 -5.76
N LYS A 513 -19.83 26.17 -5.23
CA LYS A 513 -19.89 25.69 -3.84
C LYS A 513 -18.80 24.64 -3.57
N GLU A 514 -18.54 23.76 -4.51
CA GLU A 514 -17.53 22.71 -4.34
C GLU A 514 -16.11 23.29 -4.48
N VAL A 515 -15.88 24.19 -5.43
CA VAL A 515 -14.62 24.95 -5.59
C VAL A 515 -14.26 25.68 -4.29
N ALA A 516 -15.20 26.37 -3.67
CA ALA A 516 -14.96 27.10 -2.42
C ALA A 516 -14.56 26.21 -1.23
N LYS A 517 -14.88 24.91 -1.27
CA LYS A 517 -14.45 23.92 -0.26
C LYS A 517 -13.02 23.44 -0.49
N MET A 518 -12.47 23.61 -1.70
CA MET A 518 -11.15 23.08 -2.03
C MET A 518 -10.05 23.69 -1.17
N GLU A 519 -9.12 22.83 -0.71
CA GLU A 519 -7.97 23.23 0.09
C GLU A 519 -7.08 24.25 -0.62
N MET A 520 -6.93 24.12 -1.95
CA MET A 520 -6.12 25.02 -2.76
C MET A 520 -6.60 26.48 -2.71
N CYS A 521 -7.91 26.74 -2.62
CA CYS A 521 -8.44 28.09 -2.49
C CYS A 521 -8.10 28.74 -1.14
N LYS A 522 -7.80 27.93 -0.11
CA LYS A 522 -7.45 28.40 1.25
C LYS A 522 -5.95 28.47 1.48
N PHE A 523 -5.15 28.02 0.50
CA PHE A 523 -3.72 27.97 0.60
C PHE A 523 -3.13 29.39 0.72
N LEU A 524 -2.24 29.60 1.71
CA LEU A 524 -1.53 30.85 1.88
C LEU A 524 -0.23 30.83 1.07
N LEU A 525 -0.12 31.75 0.14
CA LEU A 525 1.05 31.93 -0.70
C LEU A 525 1.85 33.15 -0.21
N ALA A 526 3.16 32.97 -0.02
CA ALA A 526 4.04 34.08 0.25
C ALA A 526 4.06 35.05 -0.93
N LYS A 527 4.15 36.37 -0.70
CA LYS A 527 4.09 37.42 -1.73
C LYS A 527 5.16 37.24 -2.81
N ASN A 528 6.36 36.83 -2.43
CA ASN A 528 7.45 36.55 -3.35
C ASN A 528 7.14 35.33 -4.28
N TRP A 529 6.48 34.31 -3.78
CA TRP A 529 5.99 33.17 -4.59
C TRP A 529 4.88 33.63 -5.55
N ALA A 530 3.95 34.48 -5.05
CA ALA A 530 2.90 35.05 -5.86
C ALA A 530 3.47 35.88 -7.03
N SER A 531 4.51 36.67 -6.79
CA SER A 531 5.17 37.44 -7.84
C SER A 531 5.83 36.58 -8.91
N VAL A 532 6.46 35.45 -8.52
CA VAL A 532 6.97 34.43 -9.46
C VAL A 532 5.82 33.85 -10.30
N LYS A 533 4.72 33.46 -9.65
CA LYS A 533 3.53 32.92 -10.31
C LYS A 533 2.94 33.90 -11.33
N GLU A 534 2.71 35.16 -10.94
CA GLU A 534 2.17 36.20 -11.82
C GLU A 534 3.04 36.41 -13.06
N GLN A 535 4.36 36.43 -12.89
CA GLN A 535 5.29 36.55 -14.01
C GLN A 535 5.26 35.33 -14.94
N ILE A 536 5.12 34.13 -14.40
CA ILE A 536 4.94 32.89 -15.18
C ILE A 536 3.62 32.94 -15.98
N GLU A 537 2.52 33.39 -15.38
CA GLU A 537 1.24 33.60 -16.07
C GLU A 537 1.38 34.62 -17.22
N GLU A 538 2.05 35.72 -16.98
CA GLU A 538 2.29 36.74 -18.02
C GLU A 538 3.13 36.15 -19.18
N TRP A 539 4.16 35.36 -18.86
CA TRP A 539 5.00 34.75 -19.88
C TRP A 539 4.26 33.66 -20.66
N SER A 540 3.31 32.94 -20.04
CA SER A 540 2.53 31.88 -20.73
C SER A 540 1.66 32.42 -21.89
N ILE A 541 1.38 33.73 -21.91
CA ILE A 541 0.66 34.39 -23.01
C ILE A 541 1.52 34.49 -24.27
N THR A 542 2.85 34.62 -24.10
CA THR A 542 3.77 34.97 -25.20
C THR A 542 4.84 33.91 -25.46
N LYS A 543 5.05 32.97 -24.50
CA LYS A 543 6.06 31.92 -24.58
C LYS A 543 5.44 30.56 -24.33
N ASP A 544 5.77 29.58 -25.16
CA ASP A 544 5.35 28.20 -24.98
C ASP A 544 6.15 27.49 -23.88
N HIS A 545 7.41 27.85 -23.70
CA HIS A 545 8.30 27.24 -22.72
C HIS A 545 9.41 28.17 -22.27
N ILE A 546 10.06 27.87 -21.13
CA ILE A 546 11.29 28.49 -20.62
C ILE A 546 12.32 27.42 -20.26
N SER A 547 13.60 27.80 -20.14
CA SER A 547 14.59 26.91 -19.54
C SER A 547 14.47 26.88 -18.02
N TYR A 548 14.98 25.80 -17.41
CA TYR A 548 15.03 25.69 -15.94
C TYR A 548 15.86 26.84 -15.32
N ASP A 549 16.98 27.22 -15.97
CA ASP A 549 17.82 28.31 -15.49
C ASP A 549 17.08 29.65 -15.45
N ILE A 550 16.25 29.95 -16.47
CA ILE A 550 15.41 31.17 -16.47
C ILE A 550 14.40 31.15 -15.33
N PHE A 551 13.86 29.99 -15.01
CA PHE A 551 12.95 29.83 -13.85
C PHE A 551 13.71 30.12 -12.53
N ILE A 552 14.92 29.60 -12.37
CA ILE A 552 15.76 29.84 -11.19
C ILE A 552 16.10 31.32 -11.07
N GLU A 553 16.54 31.95 -12.16
CA GLU A 553 16.81 33.41 -12.16
C GLU A 553 15.59 34.23 -11.76
N LEU A 554 14.40 33.86 -12.23
CA LEU A 554 13.15 34.48 -11.83
C LEU A 554 12.88 34.33 -10.32
N CYS A 555 13.08 33.12 -9.78
CA CYS A 555 12.94 32.84 -8.36
C CYS A 555 13.92 33.71 -7.52
N GLU A 556 15.20 33.72 -7.88
CA GLU A 556 16.23 34.48 -7.18
C GLU A 556 15.93 35.98 -7.21
N LYS A 557 15.53 36.56 -8.36
CA LYS A 557 15.13 37.93 -8.52
C LYS A 557 13.99 38.33 -7.58
N ASN A 558 13.08 37.41 -7.30
CA ASN A 558 11.95 37.59 -6.38
C ASN A 558 12.26 37.18 -4.93
N GLY A 559 13.52 36.87 -4.59
CA GLY A 559 13.94 36.50 -3.23
C GLY A 559 13.67 35.06 -2.85
N VAL A 560 13.34 34.20 -3.80
CA VAL A 560 13.20 32.73 -3.59
C VAL A 560 14.54 32.08 -3.95
N VAL A 561 15.48 32.04 -2.98
CA VAL A 561 16.91 31.74 -3.24
C VAL A 561 17.23 30.25 -2.97
N LYS A 562 16.48 29.58 -2.09
CA LYS A 562 16.75 28.18 -1.70
C LYS A 562 16.24 27.21 -2.75
N LYS A 563 17.11 26.29 -3.21
CA LYS A 563 16.78 25.31 -4.27
C LYS A 563 15.59 24.43 -3.94
N GLU A 564 15.49 24.00 -2.68
CA GLU A 564 14.40 23.16 -2.20
C GLU A 564 13.05 23.89 -2.38
N ILE A 565 13.02 25.17 -2.03
CA ILE A 565 11.83 26.01 -2.19
C ILE A 565 11.51 26.26 -3.66
N GLN A 566 12.52 26.47 -4.51
CA GLN A 566 12.32 26.66 -5.95
C GLN A 566 11.67 25.42 -6.60
N VAL A 567 12.12 24.22 -6.21
CA VAL A 567 11.51 22.95 -6.68
C VAL A 567 10.07 22.81 -6.19
N ILE A 568 9.78 23.15 -4.93
CA ILE A 568 8.43 23.11 -4.37
C ILE A 568 7.51 24.08 -5.13
N LEU A 569 7.97 25.31 -5.35
CA LEU A 569 7.20 26.28 -6.10
C LEU A 569 6.93 25.80 -7.52
N LEU A 570 7.90 25.18 -8.18
CA LEU A 570 7.72 24.61 -9.51
C LEU A 570 6.69 23.50 -9.53
N ASN A 571 6.70 22.59 -8.53
CA ASN A 571 5.71 21.54 -8.38
C ASN A 571 4.32 22.13 -8.08
N LEU A 572 4.22 23.16 -7.25
CA LEU A 572 2.96 23.85 -6.99
C LEU A 572 2.38 24.46 -8.27
N LEU A 573 3.22 25.12 -9.07
CA LEU A 573 2.83 25.70 -10.36
C LEU A 573 2.40 24.60 -11.37
N HIS A 574 3.01 23.41 -11.30
CA HIS A 574 2.60 22.25 -12.07
C HIS A 574 1.20 21.73 -11.63
N ASP A 575 0.96 21.60 -10.34
CA ASP A 575 -0.34 21.16 -9.80
C ASP A 575 -1.47 22.13 -10.15
N LEU A 576 -1.19 23.44 -10.18
CA LEU A 576 -2.11 24.47 -10.68
C LEU A 576 -2.29 24.41 -12.20
N GLY A 577 -1.38 23.75 -12.90
CA GLY A 577 -1.40 23.67 -14.36
C GLY A 577 -0.89 24.92 -15.07
N LEU A 578 -0.16 25.77 -14.39
CA LEU A 578 0.49 26.97 -14.96
C LEU A 578 1.82 26.64 -15.63
N VAL A 579 2.48 25.58 -15.17
CA VAL A 579 3.72 25.06 -15.75
C VAL A 579 3.56 23.54 -15.86
N ILE A 580 4.05 22.93 -16.93
CA ILE A 580 4.21 21.49 -17.01
C ILE A 580 5.69 21.18 -16.80
N HIS A 581 5.92 20.47 -15.70
CA HIS A 581 7.23 20.08 -15.25
C HIS A 581 7.29 18.57 -15.01
N PHE A 582 8.35 17.91 -15.50
CA PHE A 582 8.61 16.50 -15.28
C PHE A 582 9.98 16.37 -14.61
N ASN A 583 9.99 15.96 -13.34
CA ASN A 583 11.21 15.80 -12.54
C ASN A 583 12.25 14.89 -13.20
N GLU A 584 11.80 13.86 -13.91
CA GLU A 584 12.66 12.87 -14.59
C GLU A 584 13.30 13.42 -15.87
N LEU A 585 12.84 14.56 -16.40
CA LEU A 585 13.34 15.20 -17.62
C LEU A 585 14.10 16.51 -17.35
N LEU A 586 14.51 16.74 -16.10
CA LEU A 586 15.27 17.95 -15.69
C LEU A 586 16.51 18.20 -16.55
N GLU A 587 17.20 17.13 -16.98
CA GLU A 587 18.39 17.23 -17.85
C GLU A 587 18.12 17.91 -19.21
N LEU A 588 16.86 17.89 -19.66
CA LEU A 588 16.45 18.55 -20.90
C LEU A 588 16.11 20.04 -20.71
N GLN A 589 16.22 20.56 -19.49
CA GLN A 589 16.10 21.97 -19.10
C GLN A 589 14.87 22.70 -19.71
N THR A 590 13.75 22.03 -19.90
CA THR A 590 12.57 22.63 -20.52
C THR A 590 11.39 22.59 -19.58
N GLN A 591 10.85 23.78 -19.25
CA GLN A 591 9.62 23.96 -18.49
C GLN A 591 8.56 24.50 -19.43
N VAL A 592 7.45 23.78 -19.59
CA VAL A 592 6.40 24.15 -20.53
C VAL A 592 5.39 25.04 -19.85
N LEU A 593 5.17 26.22 -20.39
CA LEU A 593 4.21 27.22 -19.91
C LEU A 593 2.84 27.06 -20.59
N ASN A 594 2.84 26.56 -21.82
CA ASN A 594 1.63 26.33 -22.59
C ASN A 594 1.36 24.84 -22.80
N PRO A 595 0.44 24.20 -22.07
CA PRO A 595 0.13 22.78 -22.24
C PRO A 595 -0.28 22.41 -23.65
N SER A 596 -0.94 23.31 -24.39
CA SER A 596 -1.32 23.07 -25.79
C SER A 596 -0.10 22.82 -26.69
N TRP A 597 1.05 23.44 -26.39
CA TRP A 597 2.27 23.24 -27.15
C TRP A 597 2.73 21.76 -27.14
N ILE A 598 2.71 21.07 -25.98
CA ILE A 598 3.03 19.65 -25.91
C ILE A 598 2.02 18.83 -26.73
N THR A 599 0.74 19.06 -26.49
CA THR A 599 -0.31 18.27 -27.15
C THR A 599 -0.34 18.47 -28.64
N GLU A 600 -0.22 19.70 -29.14
CA GLU A 600 -0.13 20.03 -30.56
C GLU A 600 1.08 19.39 -31.23
N GLY A 601 2.23 19.38 -30.55
CA GLY A 601 3.44 18.72 -31.05
C GLY A 601 3.25 17.21 -31.15
N ILE A 602 2.76 16.57 -30.09
CA ILE A 602 2.48 15.12 -30.07
C ILE A 602 1.44 14.76 -31.15
N TYR A 603 0.33 15.50 -31.23
CA TYR A 603 -0.71 15.23 -32.25
C TYR A 603 -0.23 15.47 -33.67
N THR A 604 0.66 16.44 -33.89
CA THR A 604 1.25 16.63 -35.21
C THR A 604 2.02 15.37 -35.64
N LEU A 605 2.74 14.74 -34.73
CA LEU A 605 3.41 13.48 -35.00
C LEU A 605 2.41 12.33 -35.17
N LEU A 606 1.46 12.15 -34.24
CA LEU A 606 0.48 11.06 -34.28
C LEU A 606 -0.45 11.11 -35.52
N ASN A 607 -0.79 12.30 -36.02
CA ASN A 607 -1.65 12.48 -37.18
C ASN A 607 -0.90 12.66 -38.51
N SER A 608 0.42 12.39 -38.52
CA SER A 608 1.22 12.55 -39.73
C SER A 608 0.96 11.43 -40.74
N ASP A 609 0.46 11.76 -41.94
CA ASP A 609 0.34 10.83 -43.05
C ASP A 609 1.66 10.19 -43.45
N THR A 610 2.77 10.92 -43.28
CA THR A 610 4.13 10.45 -43.56
C THR A 610 4.51 9.34 -42.61
N LEU A 611 4.21 9.48 -41.31
CA LEU A 611 4.48 8.48 -40.30
C LEU A 611 3.56 7.26 -40.41
N SER A 612 2.28 7.48 -40.72
CA SER A 612 1.33 6.40 -40.95
C SER A 612 1.79 5.51 -42.10
N LYS A 613 2.28 6.10 -43.22
CA LYS A 613 2.86 5.34 -44.34
C LYS A 613 4.15 4.61 -44.00
N LYS A 614 4.89 5.05 -42.99
CA LYS A 614 6.09 4.41 -42.43
C LYS A 614 5.79 3.47 -41.26
N HIS A 615 4.52 3.16 -41.03
CA HIS A 615 4.09 2.27 -39.94
C HIS A 615 4.60 2.71 -38.56
N GLY A 616 4.61 4.03 -38.31
CA GLY A 616 4.97 4.62 -37.02
C GLY A 616 6.45 4.66 -36.69
N VAL A 617 7.35 4.25 -37.60
CA VAL A 617 8.81 4.31 -37.38
C VAL A 617 9.34 5.67 -37.79
N ILE A 618 10.03 6.35 -36.87
CA ILE A 618 10.55 7.72 -37.06
C ILE A 618 11.92 7.90 -36.40
N ASN A 619 12.77 8.68 -37.03
CA ASN A 619 13.97 9.20 -36.40
C ASN A 619 13.80 10.67 -35.99
N ARG A 620 14.72 11.21 -35.18
CA ARG A 620 14.65 12.58 -34.66
C ARG A 620 14.53 13.63 -35.75
N LEU A 621 15.33 13.50 -36.82
CA LEU A 621 15.35 14.50 -37.91
C LEU A 621 14.04 14.50 -38.70
N GLU A 622 13.45 13.33 -38.89
CA GLU A 622 12.15 13.21 -39.53
C GLU A 622 11.03 13.83 -38.67
N ALA A 623 11.09 13.62 -37.34
CA ALA A 623 10.14 14.24 -36.41
C ALA A 623 10.24 15.77 -36.43
N GLU A 624 11.48 16.30 -36.42
CA GLU A 624 11.75 17.72 -36.53
C GLU A 624 11.17 18.30 -37.83
N LYS A 625 11.41 17.63 -38.96
CA LYS A 625 10.90 18.05 -40.26
C LYS A 625 9.35 18.08 -40.30
N ILE A 626 8.67 17.06 -39.73
CA ILE A 626 7.22 17.03 -39.70
C ILE A 626 6.64 18.17 -38.84
N LEU A 627 7.29 18.44 -37.73
CA LEU A 627 6.89 19.57 -36.85
C LEU A 627 7.10 20.92 -37.53
N GLU A 628 8.23 21.12 -38.23
CA GLU A 628 8.54 22.34 -38.92
C GLU A 628 7.66 22.54 -40.18
N GLU A 629 7.28 21.47 -40.91
CA GLU A 629 6.36 21.59 -42.05
C GLU A 629 4.97 22.08 -41.63
N LYS A 630 4.48 21.71 -40.45
CA LYS A 630 3.19 22.18 -39.93
C LYS A 630 3.29 23.50 -39.19
N TRP A 631 4.36 23.69 -38.42
CA TRP A 631 4.59 24.84 -37.54
C TRP A 631 5.87 25.58 -37.98
N ASN A 632 5.78 26.32 -39.09
CA ASN A 632 6.91 27.01 -39.71
C ASN A 632 7.37 28.29 -38.96
N ASP A 633 6.84 28.54 -37.76
CA ASP A 633 7.21 29.59 -36.83
C ASP A 633 8.43 29.25 -35.95
N GLY A 634 8.99 28.08 -36.06
CA GLY A 634 10.16 27.61 -35.30
C GLY A 634 9.90 27.23 -33.84
N ARG A 635 8.64 27.16 -33.40
CA ARG A 635 8.27 26.88 -31.99
C ARG A 635 8.74 25.52 -31.46
N TYR A 636 9.03 24.55 -32.33
CA TYR A 636 9.58 23.23 -31.98
C TYR A 636 11.06 23.07 -32.27
N SER A 637 11.74 24.12 -32.81
CA SER A 637 13.16 24.03 -33.12
C SER A 637 13.98 23.66 -31.89
N ASN A 638 14.84 22.63 -32.03
CA ASN A 638 15.67 22.06 -30.96
C ASN A 638 14.86 21.45 -29.75
N LYS A 639 13.54 21.28 -29.85
CA LYS A 639 12.68 20.72 -28.80
C LYS A 639 12.10 19.34 -29.14
N THR A 640 12.38 18.83 -30.33
CA THR A 640 11.90 17.51 -30.78
C THR A 640 12.34 16.40 -29.82
N GLN A 641 13.60 16.47 -29.32
CA GLN A 641 14.08 15.48 -28.35
C GLN A 641 13.28 15.49 -27.04
N TYR A 642 12.90 16.67 -26.55
CA TYR A 642 12.05 16.79 -25.37
C TYR A 642 10.68 16.15 -25.60
N LEU A 643 10.01 16.47 -26.72
CA LEU A 643 8.73 15.86 -27.07
C LEU A 643 8.82 14.33 -27.19
N MET A 644 9.86 13.82 -27.86
CA MET A 644 10.06 12.37 -27.99
C MET A 644 10.27 11.69 -26.64
N LYS A 645 11.00 12.34 -25.72
CA LYS A 645 11.20 11.83 -24.35
C LYS A 645 9.90 11.88 -23.52
N VAL A 646 9.11 12.95 -23.66
CA VAL A 646 7.76 12.99 -23.07
C VAL A 646 6.89 11.84 -23.59
N MET A 647 6.89 11.61 -24.91
CA MET A 647 6.16 10.49 -25.50
C MET A 647 6.66 9.13 -25.01
N GLU A 648 7.95 8.96 -24.80
CA GLU A 648 8.55 7.73 -24.26
C GLU A 648 8.15 7.50 -22.80
N GLN A 649 8.19 8.52 -21.94
CA GLN A 649 7.81 8.47 -20.54
C GLN A 649 6.35 8.07 -20.35
N PHE A 650 5.47 8.50 -21.27
CA PHE A 650 4.05 8.16 -21.24
C PHE A 650 3.69 6.96 -22.11
N GLU A 651 4.68 6.17 -22.48
CA GLU A 651 4.52 4.92 -23.26
C GLU A 651 3.77 5.11 -24.61
N LEU A 652 3.84 6.32 -25.19
CA LEU A 652 3.28 6.62 -26.52
C LEU A 652 4.23 6.22 -27.67
N CYS A 653 5.50 6.13 -27.38
CA CYS A 653 6.52 5.61 -28.28
C CYS A 653 7.62 4.92 -27.49
N TYR A 654 8.51 4.19 -28.18
CA TYR A 654 9.70 3.65 -27.57
C TYR A 654 10.90 3.72 -28.53
N TYR A 655 12.08 3.78 -27.91
CA TYR A 655 13.34 3.87 -28.61
C TYR A 655 13.79 2.53 -29.15
N ILE A 656 14.09 2.46 -30.46
CA ILE A 656 14.67 1.27 -31.12
C ILE A 656 16.14 1.58 -31.41
N GLN A 657 17.03 0.85 -30.75
CA GLN A 657 18.45 0.95 -31.06
C GLN A 657 18.78 0.09 -32.30
N THR A 658 19.09 0.76 -33.41
CA THR A 658 19.68 0.10 -34.58
C THR A 658 21.15 0.44 -34.68
N SER A 659 21.95 -0.40 -35.34
CA SER A 659 23.42 -0.22 -35.45
C SER A 659 23.86 1.08 -36.14
N LEU A 660 22.96 1.81 -36.80
CA LEU A 660 23.26 2.99 -37.61
C LEU A 660 22.43 4.24 -37.28
N ASP A 661 21.21 4.12 -36.73
CA ASP A 661 20.33 5.23 -36.46
C ASP A 661 19.47 5.01 -35.20
N SER A 662 19.30 6.09 -34.43
CA SER A 662 18.32 6.14 -33.32
C SER A 662 16.91 6.32 -33.87
N LYS A 663 16.06 5.31 -33.72
CA LYS A 663 14.67 5.35 -34.19
C LYS A 663 13.70 5.18 -33.04
N TYR A 664 12.47 5.68 -33.22
CA TYR A 664 11.34 5.49 -32.32
C TYR A 664 10.22 4.80 -33.06
N LEU A 665 9.45 3.97 -32.37
CA LEU A 665 8.20 3.40 -32.87
C LEU A 665 7.04 3.99 -32.09
N ILE A 666 6.00 4.41 -32.84
CA ILE A 666 4.72 4.87 -32.30
C ILE A 666 3.68 3.80 -32.59
N PRO A 667 3.28 2.95 -31.62
CA PRO A 667 2.42 1.79 -31.88
C PRO A 667 1.05 2.14 -32.45
N ASP A 668 0.49 3.30 -32.09
CA ASP A 668 -0.83 3.75 -32.58
C ASP A 668 -0.85 4.00 -34.11
N LEU A 669 0.31 4.16 -34.72
CA LEU A 669 0.48 4.34 -36.17
C LEU A 669 0.81 3.05 -36.92
N LEU A 670 0.87 1.92 -36.24
CA LEU A 670 0.99 0.62 -36.88
C LEU A 670 -0.26 0.31 -37.74
N PRO A 671 -0.13 -0.51 -38.79
CA PRO A 671 -1.27 -0.94 -39.59
C PRO A 671 -2.29 -1.69 -38.72
N THR A 672 -3.56 -1.61 -39.05
CA THR A 672 -4.62 -2.32 -38.32
C THR A 672 -4.50 -3.84 -38.46
N GLU A 673 -4.02 -4.31 -39.61
CA GLU A 673 -3.86 -5.74 -39.95
C GLU A 673 -2.56 -5.95 -40.73
N LEU A 674 -2.00 -7.14 -40.66
CA LEU A 674 -0.92 -7.57 -41.51
C LEU A 674 -1.46 -8.17 -42.82
N LEU A 675 -0.79 -7.90 -43.94
CA LEU A 675 -1.14 -8.50 -45.24
C LEU A 675 -1.06 -10.05 -45.26
N ILE A 676 -0.25 -10.62 -44.36
CA ILE A 676 -0.12 -12.05 -44.13
C ILE A 676 -0.05 -12.22 -42.62
N SER A 677 -1.12 -12.72 -42.03
CA SER A 677 -1.14 -13.08 -40.63
C SER A 677 -0.23 -14.28 -40.39
N PRO A 678 0.77 -14.19 -39.53
CA PRO A 678 1.51 -15.38 -39.13
C PRO A 678 0.57 -16.35 -38.42
N GLU A 679 0.59 -17.61 -38.79
CA GLU A 679 -0.15 -18.67 -38.11
C GLU A 679 0.85 -19.52 -37.31
N ILE A 680 0.50 -19.75 -36.04
CA ILE A 680 1.16 -20.72 -35.16
C ILE A 680 0.31 -21.99 -35.15
N LYS A 681 0.88 -23.09 -35.58
CA LYS A 681 0.28 -24.44 -35.50
C LYS A 681 1.05 -25.21 -34.43
N ASP A 682 0.31 -25.91 -33.57
CA ASP A 682 0.87 -26.78 -32.51
C ASP A 682 1.72 -26.03 -31.45
N GLY A 683 1.07 -25.48 -30.44
CA GLY A 683 1.73 -24.77 -29.36
C GLY A 683 0.83 -24.48 -28.17
N ILE A 684 1.33 -23.66 -27.22
CA ILE A 684 0.52 -23.15 -26.11
C ILE A 684 -0.42 -22.07 -26.65
N ASP A 685 -1.68 -22.18 -26.26
CA ASP A 685 -2.71 -21.16 -26.51
C ASP A 685 -3.30 -20.70 -25.17
N PHE A 686 -3.33 -19.40 -24.92
CA PHE A 686 -3.71 -18.80 -23.66
C PHE A 686 -4.50 -17.51 -23.93
N ILE A 687 -5.61 -17.30 -23.18
CA ILE A 687 -6.48 -16.17 -23.42
C ILE A 687 -6.73 -15.39 -22.11
N TYR A 688 -6.50 -14.07 -22.18
CA TYR A 688 -7.05 -13.12 -21.23
C TYR A 688 -8.40 -12.63 -21.71
N GLN A 689 -9.42 -12.71 -20.86
CA GLN A 689 -10.75 -12.15 -21.13
C GLN A 689 -11.09 -11.07 -20.11
N TYR A 690 -11.59 -9.94 -20.59
CA TYR A 690 -11.94 -8.77 -19.79
C TYR A 690 -13.45 -8.67 -19.66
N LYS A 691 -14.04 -9.11 -18.54
CA LYS A 691 -15.50 -9.01 -18.28
C LYS A 691 -15.97 -7.57 -18.11
N GLY A 692 -15.08 -6.70 -17.66
CA GLY A 692 -15.34 -5.28 -17.50
C GLY A 692 -14.84 -4.45 -18.68
N TYR A 693 -14.00 -3.47 -18.41
CA TYR A 693 -13.40 -2.61 -19.42
C TYR A 693 -12.05 -3.17 -19.90
N MET A 694 -11.87 -3.27 -21.21
CA MET A 694 -10.57 -3.54 -21.82
C MET A 694 -9.96 -2.21 -22.27
N PRO A 695 -8.88 -1.72 -21.63
CA PRO A 695 -8.23 -0.48 -22.02
C PRO A 695 -7.70 -0.55 -23.46
N PRO A 696 -8.00 0.43 -24.32
CA PRO A 696 -7.56 0.41 -25.72
C PRO A 696 -6.04 0.49 -25.87
N GLU A 697 -5.36 1.03 -24.87
CA GLU A 697 -3.90 1.17 -24.80
C GLU A 697 -3.15 -0.09 -24.35
N LEU A 698 -3.82 -1.18 -23.97
CA LEU A 698 -3.17 -2.42 -23.53
C LEU A 698 -2.18 -2.96 -24.56
N MET A 699 -2.61 -3.11 -25.82
CA MET A 699 -1.74 -3.62 -26.88
C MET A 699 -0.62 -2.66 -27.26
N PRO A 700 -0.86 -1.36 -27.48
CA PRO A 700 0.20 -0.38 -27.63
C PRO A 700 1.28 -0.45 -26.53
N ARG A 701 0.88 -0.45 -25.27
CA ARG A 701 1.80 -0.55 -24.11
C ARG A 701 2.54 -1.90 -24.08
N PHE A 702 1.84 -2.99 -24.37
CA PHE A 702 2.47 -4.30 -24.45
C PHE A 702 3.54 -4.36 -25.56
N ILE A 703 3.26 -3.78 -26.76
CA ILE A 703 4.22 -3.71 -27.87
C ILE A 703 5.46 -2.90 -27.46
N VAL A 704 5.28 -1.80 -26.69
CA VAL A 704 6.38 -1.01 -26.13
C VAL A 704 7.23 -1.86 -25.18
N LYS A 705 6.59 -2.49 -24.18
CA LYS A 705 7.31 -3.27 -23.15
C LYS A 705 8.01 -4.51 -23.68
N SER A 706 7.43 -5.19 -24.66
CA SER A 706 7.97 -6.42 -25.26
C SER A 706 8.92 -6.17 -26.43
N ASN A 707 9.36 -4.92 -26.64
CA ASN A 707 10.15 -4.51 -27.79
C ASN A 707 11.42 -5.35 -28.02
N GLU A 708 12.10 -5.79 -26.97
CA GLU A 708 13.34 -6.60 -27.08
C GLU A 708 13.15 -7.94 -27.81
N TYR A 709 11.91 -8.48 -27.80
CA TYR A 709 11.57 -9.76 -28.46
C TYR A 709 10.82 -9.56 -29.77
N ARG A 710 10.52 -8.34 -30.16
CA ARG A 710 9.72 -8.03 -31.34
C ARG A 710 10.42 -8.41 -32.62
N VAL A 711 9.72 -9.06 -33.54
CA VAL A 711 10.20 -9.34 -34.92
C VAL A 711 9.89 -8.14 -35.82
N ASP A 712 10.94 -7.59 -36.46
CA ASP A 712 10.81 -6.41 -37.31
C ASP A 712 9.80 -6.61 -38.45
N GLY A 713 8.95 -5.59 -38.65
CA GLY A 713 7.91 -5.60 -39.68
C GLY A 713 6.74 -6.55 -39.38
N LYS A 714 6.70 -7.19 -38.20
CA LYS A 714 5.66 -8.12 -37.78
C LYS A 714 4.88 -7.61 -36.56
N SER A 715 4.55 -6.32 -36.55
CA SER A 715 3.69 -5.70 -35.57
C SER A 715 2.56 -4.94 -36.24
N TRP A 716 1.38 -4.98 -35.67
CA TRP A 716 0.21 -4.23 -36.09
C TRP A 716 -0.54 -3.72 -34.85
N ARG A 717 -1.49 -2.80 -35.04
CA ARG A 717 -2.15 -2.09 -33.93
C ARG A 717 -2.75 -3.01 -32.86
N ASN A 718 -3.29 -4.15 -33.27
CA ASN A 718 -3.97 -5.11 -32.42
C ASN A 718 -3.13 -6.39 -32.18
N GLY A 719 -1.83 -6.39 -32.53
CA GLY A 719 -1.04 -7.59 -32.30
C GLY A 719 0.45 -7.46 -32.64
N VAL A 720 1.21 -8.47 -32.25
CA VAL A 720 2.66 -8.52 -32.43
C VAL A 720 3.17 -9.95 -32.52
N LEU A 721 4.19 -10.17 -33.36
CA LEU A 721 4.99 -11.38 -33.36
C LEU A 721 6.26 -11.13 -32.55
N LEU A 722 6.48 -11.96 -31.54
CA LEU A 722 7.68 -11.96 -30.70
C LEU A 722 8.54 -13.20 -31.00
N SER A 723 9.85 -13.08 -30.83
CA SER A 723 10.80 -14.20 -30.94
C SER A 723 11.84 -14.08 -29.84
N HIS A 724 12.05 -15.17 -29.10
CA HIS A 724 13.06 -15.23 -28.04
C HIS A 724 14.21 -16.13 -28.47
N GLY A 725 15.38 -15.55 -28.76
CA GLY A 725 16.51 -16.25 -29.32
C GLY A 725 17.06 -17.39 -28.45
N ILE A 726 17.20 -17.18 -27.15
CA ILE A 726 17.71 -18.18 -26.18
C ILE A 726 16.69 -19.32 -25.99
N LEU A 727 15.41 -19.00 -25.80
CA LEU A 727 14.35 -20.00 -25.61
C LEU A 727 13.94 -20.68 -26.92
N ARG A 728 14.36 -20.13 -28.05
CA ARG A 728 14.01 -20.59 -29.41
C ARG A 728 12.52 -20.67 -29.65
N SER A 729 11.76 -19.80 -29.01
CA SER A 729 10.30 -19.76 -29.07
C SER A 729 9.80 -18.53 -29.82
N GLN A 730 8.65 -18.69 -30.50
CA GLN A 730 7.95 -17.58 -31.13
C GLN A 730 6.56 -17.44 -30.50
N ALA A 731 6.05 -16.23 -30.41
CA ALA A 731 4.74 -15.96 -29.86
C ALA A 731 3.98 -14.93 -30.71
N ILE A 732 2.72 -15.22 -31.02
CA ILE A 732 1.79 -14.26 -31.60
C ILE A 732 0.83 -13.83 -30.51
N ILE A 733 0.74 -12.52 -30.30
CA ILE A 733 -0.20 -11.92 -29.38
C ILE A 733 -1.19 -11.07 -30.18
N THR A 734 -2.48 -11.35 -30.01
CA THR A 734 -3.56 -10.63 -30.71
C THR A 734 -4.63 -10.16 -29.74
N ALA A 735 -5.11 -8.93 -29.94
CA ALA A 735 -6.22 -8.37 -29.17
C ALA A 735 -7.47 -8.27 -30.04
N ASP A 736 -8.58 -8.78 -29.53
CA ASP A 736 -9.92 -8.55 -30.07
C ASP A 736 -10.67 -7.58 -29.14
N LYS A 737 -11.04 -6.41 -29.68
CA LYS A 737 -11.74 -5.36 -28.93
C LYS A 737 -13.24 -5.65 -28.78
N GLU A 738 -13.83 -6.37 -29.72
CA GLU A 738 -15.26 -6.71 -29.70
C GLU A 738 -15.51 -7.78 -28.65
N ASP A 739 -14.72 -8.85 -28.69
CA ASP A 739 -14.79 -9.94 -27.72
C ASP A 739 -14.07 -9.62 -26.38
N ARG A 740 -13.34 -8.50 -26.33
CA ARG A 740 -12.52 -8.07 -25.17
C ARG A 740 -11.55 -9.15 -24.72
N THR A 741 -10.81 -9.70 -25.66
CA THR A 741 -9.85 -10.77 -25.39
C THR A 741 -8.45 -10.41 -25.88
N ILE A 742 -7.45 -10.97 -25.22
CA ILE A 742 -6.08 -11.03 -25.73
C ILE A 742 -5.70 -12.50 -25.80
N ARG A 743 -5.38 -12.95 -27.01
CA ARG A 743 -4.93 -14.32 -27.27
C ARG A 743 -3.42 -14.37 -27.44
N ILE A 744 -2.77 -15.30 -26.77
CA ILE A 744 -1.34 -15.53 -26.78
C ILE A 744 -1.12 -16.94 -27.31
N GLN A 745 -0.49 -17.06 -28.48
CA GLN A 745 -0.13 -18.35 -29.10
C GLN A 745 1.38 -18.46 -29.20
N ILE A 746 1.95 -19.55 -28.67
CA ILE A 746 3.40 -19.73 -28.58
C ILE A 746 3.78 -21.06 -29.22
N SER A 747 4.79 -21.06 -30.13
CA SER A 747 5.35 -22.26 -30.74
C SER A 747 6.82 -22.38 -30.47
N ASP A 748 7.34 -23.58 -30.76
CA ASP A 748 8.73 -23.95 -30.72
C ASP A 748 9.40 -23.77 -29.33
N GLY A 749 10.57 -24.33 -29.14
CA GLY A 749 11.46 -24.14 -28.01
C GLY A 749 10.81 -24.29 -26.61
N GLU A 750 11.22 -23.43 -25.68
CA GLU A 750 10.74 -23.41 -24.27
C GLU A 750 9.51 -22.51 -24.14
N GLN A 751 8.37 -23.03 -24.58
CA GLN A 751 7.11 -22.27 -24.71
C GLN A 751 6.59 -21.72 -23.37
N ARG A 752 6.70 -22.52 -22.30
CA ARG A 752 6.20 -22.15 -20.95
C ARG A 752 6.97 -21.00 -20.33
N GLU A 753 8.27 -21.03 -20.48
CA GLU A 753 9.18 -20.00 -20.01
C GLU A 753 8.90 -18.68 -20.74
N PHE A 754 8.63 -18.75 -22.06
CA PHE A 754 8.28 -17.58 -22.84
C PHE A 754 6.88 -17.04 -22.48
N LEU A 755 5.90 -17.93 -22.25
CA LEU A 755 4.59 -17.51 -21.73
C LEU A 755 4.72 -16.78 -20.39
N THR A 756 5.59 -17.25 -19.49
CA THR A 756 5.82 -16.61 -18.20
C THR A 756 6.33 -15.18 -18.37
N ILE A 757 7.29 -14.95 -19.29
CA ILE A 757 7.80 -13.62 -19.60
C ILE A 757 6.67 -12.71 -20.13
N ILE A 758 5.88 -13.21 -21.08
CA ILE A 758 4.76 -12.47 -21.65
C ILE A 758 3.71 -12.12 -20.59
N ARG A 759 3.37 -13.09 -19.73
CA ARG A 759 2.42 -12.87 -18.62
C ARG A 759 2.94 -11.82 -17.61
N ASN A 760 4.24 -11.76 -17.35
CA ASN A 760 4.83 -10.75 -16.49
C ASN A 760 4.65 -9.34 -17.06
N TYR A 761 4.87 -9.14 -18.36
CA TYR A 761 4.60 -7.85 -19.00
C TYR A 761 3.12 -7.45 -18.90
N PHE A 762 2.20 -8.40 -19.13
CA PHE A 762 0.78 -8.12 -18.95
C PHE A 762 0.43 -7.83 -17.50
N SER A 763 1.01 -8.56 -16.54
CA SER A 763 0.79 -8.31 -15.11
C SER A 763 1.21 -6.89 -14.70
N GLU A 764 2.37 -6.41 -15.15
CA GLU A 764 2.80 -5.02 -14.92
C GLU A 764 1.82 -4.00 -15.51
N ILE A 765 1.28 -4.27 -16.70
CA ILE A 765 0.30 -3.38 -17.33
C ILE A 765 -1.02 -3.44 -16.57
N HIS A 766 -1.50 -4.63 -16.19
CA HIS A 766 -2.75 -4.83 -15.46
C HIS A 766 -2.72 -4.19 -14.07
N ASN A 767 -1.59 -4.24 -13.36
CA ASN A 767 -1.41 -3.62 -12.05
C ASN A 767 -1.66 -2.10 -12.08
N ALA A 768 -1.39 -1.44 -13.22
CA ALA A 768 -1.70 -0.02 -13.39
C ALA A 768 -3.20 0.29 -13.41
N TYR A 769 -4.07 -0.72 -13.63
CA TYR A 769 -5.53 -0.56 -13.77
C TYR A 769 -6.33 -1.09 -12.57
N GLN A 770 -5.73 -1.47 -11.46
CA GLN A 770 -6.37 -2.15 -10.31
C GLN A 770 -7.22 -3.36 -10.77
N HIS A 771 -6.81 -4.57 -10.45
CA HIS A 771 -7.38 -5.84 -10.95
C HIS A 771 -8.91 -5.96 -10.88
N GLU A 772 -9.55 -5.36 -9.87
CA GLU A 772 -11.01 -5.39 -9.67
C GLU A 772 -11.81 -4.66 -10.77
N ASN A 773 -11.20 -3.69 -11.44
CA ASN A 773 -11.89 -2.82 -12.40
C ASN A 773 -11.94 -3.37 -13.82
N ILE A 774 -10.99 -4.24 -14.19
CA ILE A 774 -10.94 -4.82 -15.55
C ILE A 774 -11.67 -6.17 -15.64
N GLY A 775 -11.95 -6.82 -14.50
CA GLY A 775 -12.61 -8.14 -14.45
C GLY A 775 -11.84 -9.17 -15.26
N LEU A 776 -10.51 -9.26 -15.03
CA LEU A 776 -9.61 -10.13 -15.76
C LEU A 776 -9.85 -11.61 -15.41
N GLU A 777 -10.06 -12.43 -16.44
CA GLU A 777 -10.11 -13.89 -16.33
C GLU A 777 -9.12 -14.53 -17.31
N GLU A 778 -8.57 -15.67 -16.92
CA GLU A 778 -7.60 -16.44 -17.68
C GLU A 778 -8.25 -17.73 -18.17
N PHE A 779 -8.05 -18.05 -19.46
CA PHE A 779 -8.64 -19.23 -20.09
C PHE A 779 -7.63 -20.01 -20.90
N LEU A 780 -7.87 -21.33 -20.99
CA LEU A 780 -7.22 -22.24 -21.90
C LEU A 780 -8.24 -22.69 -22.94
N PRO A 781 -8.02 -22.42 -24.23
CA PRO A 781 -8.91 -22.91 -25.27
C PRO A 781 -8.71 -24.42 -25.47
N LEU A 782 -9.81 -25.13 -25.57
CA LEU A 782 -9.88 -26.54 -25.95
C LEU A 782 -10.56 -26.63 -27.32
N THR A 783 -9.90 -27.27 -28.25
CA THR A 783 -10.42 -27.50 -29.61
C THR A 783 -10.56 -29.00 -29.88
N SER A 784 -11.58 -29.40 -30.62
CA SER A 784 -11.77 -30.78 -31.04
C SER A 784 -11.58 -30.89 -32.56
N PRO A 785 -10.83 -31.87 -33.05
CA PRO A 785 -10.67 -32.07 -34.50
C PRO A 785 -11.97 -32.42 -35.22
N MET A 786 -13.01 -32.80 -34.47
CA MET A 786 -14.30 -33.25 -35.03
C MET A 786 -15.38 -32.16 -35.07
N VAL A 787 -15.19 -31.08 -34.34
CA VAL A 787 -16.20 -30.00 -34.21
C VAL A 787 -15.50 -28.68 -34.42
N ASP A 788 -15.94 -27.88 -35.38
CA ASP A 788 -15.42 -26.54 -35.60
C ASP A 788 -15.95 -25.56 -34.53
N LYS A 789 -15.60 -25.89 -33.27
CA LYS A 789 -15.95 -25.11 -32.10
C LYS A 789 -14.77 -25.09 -31.13
N GLU A 790 -14.69 -24.07 -30.35
CA GLU A 790 -13.72 -23.88 -29.27
C GLU A 790 -14.46 -23.76 -27.93
N SER A 791 -13.95 -24.44 -26.89
CA SER A 791 -14.44 -24.28 -25.51
C SER A 791 -13.35 -23.61 -24.68
N LEU A 792 -13.73 -22.58 -23.89
CA LEU A 792 -12.82 -21.82 -23.02
C LEU A 792 -12.87 -22.36 -21.60
N LEU A 793 -11.79 -22.98 -21.14
CA LEU A 793 -11.68 -23.56 -19.82
C LEU A 793 -10.98 -22.56 -18.88
N SER A 794 -11.66 -22.14 -17.80
CA SER A 794 -11.07 -21.23 -16.81
C SER A 794 -9.83 -21.84 -16.15
N TYR A 795 -8.70 -21.16 -16.26
CA TYR A 795 -7.41 -21.58 -15.69
C TYR A 795 -7.53 -21.79 -14.17
N ARG A 796 -8.17 -20.87 -13.45
CA ARG A 796 -8.42 -20.97 -12.00
C ARG A 796 -9.24 -22.22 -11.63
N ARG A 797 -10.26 -22.52 -12.43
CA ARG A 797 -11.08 -23.72 -12.23
C ARG A 797 -10.27 -25.01 -12.43
N LEU A 798 -9.45 -25.06 -13.47
CA LEU A 798 -8.56 -26.20 -13.76
C LEU A 798 -7.57 -26.45 -12.61
N VAL A 799 -6.95 -25.38 -12.08
CA VAL A 799 -6.05 -25.47 -10.92
C VAL A 799 -6.78 -26.02 -9.68
N ASN A 800 -8.01 -25.61 -9.43
CA ASN A 800 -8.80 -26.12 -8.32
C ASN A 800 -9.18 -27.61 -8.50
N ILE A 801 -9.49 -28.02 -9.74
CA ILE A 801 -9.74 -29.44 -10.06
C ILE A 801 -8.46 -30.25 -9.85
N GLU A 802 -7.29 -29.78 -10.29
CA GLU A 802 -6.01 -30.47 -10.07
C GLU A 802 -5.73 -30.67 -8.56
N LYS A 803 -5.98 -29.67 -7.71
CA LYS A 803 -5.88 -29.81 -6.24
C LYS A 803 -6.76 -30.96 -5.71
N ARG A 804 -7.98 -31.06 -6.20
CA ARG A 804 -8.90 -32.14 -5.83
C ARG A 804 -8.46 -33.50 -6.37
N ILE A 805 -7.89 -33.55 -7.57
CA ILE A 805 -7.30 -34.77 -8.14
C ILE A 805 -6.18 -35.28 -7.24
N MET A 806 -5.29 -34.42 -6.80
CA MET A 806 -4.19 -34.78 -5.89
C MET A 806 -4.66 -35.28 -4.53
N GLN A 807 -5.84 -34.86 -4.08
CA GLN A 807 -6.49 -35.32 -2.86
C GLN A 807 -7.33 -36.62 -3.09
N ASN A 808 -7.29 -37.17 -4.27
CA ASN A 808 -8.15 -38.29 -4.71
C ASN A 808 -9.67 -38.02 -4.61
N LEU A 809 -10.05 -36.74 -4.70
CA LEU A 809 -11.44 -36.28 -4.64
C LEU A 809 -12.04 -36.03 -6.03
N ASP A 810 -11.24 -36.13 -7.09
CA ASP A 810 -11.67 -35.87 -8.47
C ASP A 810 -10.86 -36.74 -9.46
N ARG A 811 -11.30 -36.81 -10.72
CA ARG A 811 -10.62 -37.54 -11.79
C ARG A 811 -9.88 -36.56 -12.70
N ASP A 812 -8.71 -36.97 -13.25
CA ASP A 812 -7.95 -36.17 -14.20
C ASP A 812 -8.68 -35.99 -15.53
N GLN A 813 -9.41 -37.02 -15.97
CA GLN A 813 -10.26 -36.94 -17.16
C GLN A 813 -11.56 -36.22 -16.79
N GLN A 814 -11.78 -35.06 -17.38
CA GLN A 814 -12.99 -34.25 -17.25
C GLN A 814 -13.70 -34.21 -18.61
N TYR A 815 -15.00 -34.00 -18.60
CA TYR A 815 -15.82 -33.95 -19.80
C TYR A 815 -16.21 -32.51 -20.11
N ASP A 816 -16.04 -32.14 -21.38
CA ASP A 816 -16.49 -30.86 -21.91
C ASP A 816 -17.80 -31.03 -22.70
N GLU A 817 -18.88 -30.43 -22.21
CA GLU A 817 -20.23 -30.54 -22.80
C GLU A 817 -20.33 -29.81 -24.14
N VAL A 818 -19.51 -28.80 -24.41
CA VAL A 818 -19.55 -27.99 -25.63
C VAL A 818 -18.95 -28.75 -26.81
N LEU A 819 -17.87 -29.50 -26.53
CA LEU A 819 -17.12 -30.25 -27.54
C LEU A 819 -17.45 -31.73 -27.54
N ASP A 820 -18.31 -32.20 -26.65
CA ASP A 820 -18.67 -33.61 -26.46
C ASP A 820 -17.41 -34.53 -26.39
N THR A 821 -16.42 -34.12 -25.59
CA THR A 821 -15.10 -34.81 -25.51
C THR A 821 -14.55 -34.80 -24.09
N GLU A 822 -13.72 -35.81 -23.80
CA GLU A 822 -12.97 -35.86 -22.56
C GLU A 822 -11.60 -35.18 -22.72
N TYR A 823 -11.14 -34.51 -21.67
CA TYR A 823 -9.83 -33.88 -21.63
C TYR A 823 -9.13 -34.14 -20.29
N SER A 824 -7.79 -34.17 -20.29
CA SER A 824 -6.96 -34.30 -19.10
C SER A 824 -6.59 -32.93 -18.55
N VAL A 825 -7.00 -32.64 -17.32
CA VAL A 825 -6.68 -31.39 -16.61
C VAL A 825 -5.18 -31.25 -16.41
N THR A 826 -4.52 -32.32 -15.96
CA THR A 826 -3.06 -32.33 -15.74
C THR A 826 -2.29 -32.07 -17.03
N LYS A 827 -2.70 -32.65 -18.16
CA LYS A 827 -2.05 -32.43 -19.46
C LYS A 827 -2.17 -30.96 -19.92
N LEU A 828 -3.35 -30.34 -19.76
CA LEU A 828 -3.56 -28.94 -20.12
C LEU A 828 -2.70 -28.02 -19.26
N LEU A 829 -2.74 -28.20 -17.93
CA LEU A 829 -1.96 -27.38 -17.01
C LEU A 829 -0.45 -27.56 -17.18
N ASN A 830 0.02 -28.77 -17.53
CA ASN A 830 1.42 -29.05 -17.84
C ASN A 830 1.91 -28.29 -19.07
N GLY A 831 1.02 -27.91 -19.98
CA GLY A 831 1.32 -26.99 -21.09
C GLY A 831 1.68 -25.58 -20.62
N ILE A 832 1.11 -25.12 -19.50
CA ILE A 832 1.23 -23.73 -19.00
C ILE A 832 2.35 -23.58 -17.97
N GLN A 833 2.43 -24.50 -17.00
CA GLN A 833 3.41 -24.47 -15.91
C GLN A 833 3.90 -25.86 -15.55
N LYS A 834 5.17 -26.00 -15.16
CA LYS A 834 5.75 -27.32 -14.80
C LYS A 834 5.05 -27.92 -13.57
N PRO A 835 4.82 -29.25 -13.55
CA PRO A 835 4.17 -29.92 -12.41
C PRO A 835 4.87 -29.64 -11.07
N GLU A 836 6.20 -29.63 -11.08
CA GLU A 836 7.03 -29.34 -9.90
C GLU A 836 6.79 -27.97 -9.31
N GLN A 837 6.52 -26.98 -10.12
CA GLN A 837 6.23 -25.61 -9.69
C GLN A 837 4.81 -25.51 -9.10
N ARG A 838 3.82 -26.18 -9.72
CA ARG A 838 2.45 -26.23 -9.20
C ARG A 838 2.36 -27.06 -7.93
N LEU A 839 3.05 -28.19 -7.84
CA LEU A 839 3.07 -29.06 -6.64
C LEU A 839 3.64 -28.35 -5.41
N LYS A 840 4.65 -27.49 -5.60
CA LYS A 840 5.17 -26.63 -4.52
C LYS A 840 4.13 -25.62 -4.01
N GLN A 841 3.20 -25.18 -4.87
CA GLN A 841 2.11 -24.28 -4.48
C GLN A 841 1.04 -24.96 -3.63
N TYR A 842 0.93 -26.31 -3.70
CA TYR A 842 -0.18 -27.02 -3.05
C TYR A 842 0.10 -27.49 -1.62
N ASN A 843 1.32 -27.28 -1.09
CA ASN A 843 1.75 -27.65 0.28
C ASN A 843 1.03 -28.90 0.82
N MET A 844 1.32 -30.05 0.22
CA MET A 844 0.79 -31.33 0.71
C MET A 844 1.71 -31.88 1.80
N GLU A 845 1.47 -31.54 3.05
CA GLU A 845 1.99 -32.30 4.19
C GLU A 845 1.32 -33.68 4.20
N GLY A 846 2.09 -34.72 3.97
CA GLY A 846 1.67 -36.11 4.26
C GLY A 846 1.65 -37.11 3.11
N VAL A 847 2.25 -36.86 1.95
CA VAL A 847 2.41 -37.92 0.92
C VAL A 847 3.88 -38.22 0.67
N ASN A 848 4.31 -39.39 1.08
CA ASN A 848 5.64 -39.91 0.76
C ASN A 848 5.84 -39.98 -0.76
N THR A 849 6.68 -39.14 -1.27
CA THR A 849 7.06 -39.09 -2.70
C THR A 849 8.11 -40.16 -2.94
N VAL A 850 7.80 -41.09 -3.81
CA VAL A 850 8.81 -42.00 -4.41
C VAL A 850 9.67 -41.20 -5.35
N VAL A 851 10.94 -41.04 -4.99
CA VAL A 851 11.93 -40.35 -5.82
C VAL A 851 12.34 -41.28 -6.96
N ILE A 852 12.12 -40.83 -8.19
CA ILE A 852 12.77 -41.44 -9.36
C ILE A 852 13.99 -40.56 -9.70
N GLU A 853 15.16 -41.06 -9.35
CA GLU A 853 16.43 -40.48 -9.79
C GLU A 853 16.62 -40.65 -11.30
N ASN A 854 16.83 -39.59 -12.01
CA ASN A 854 17.49 -39.63 -13.33
C ASN A 854 18.72 -38.74 -13.34
N THR A 855 19.86 -39.38 -13.37
CA THR A 855 21.21 -38.85 -13.58
C THR A 855 21.36 -38.26 -14.98
N MET A 856 21.89 -37.03 -15.08
CA MET A 856 22.68 -36.61 -16.25
C MET A 856 23.80 -35.62 -15.86
N THR A 857 24.91 -35.97 -16.42
CA THR A 857 26.32 -35.63 -16.29
C THR A 857 26.70 -34.18 -16.57
N GLN A 858 27.78 -33.80 -15.89
CA GLN A 858 28.63 -32.62 -16.08
C GLN A 858 29.20 -32.47 -17.51
N ASN A 859 29.42 -31.25 -17.97
CA ASN A 859 30.69 -30.66 -18.36
C ASN A 859 30.54 -29.33 -19.11
N ALA A 860 31.26 -28.33 -18.69
CA ALA A 860 32.26 -27.53 -19.38
C ALA A 860 32.31 -26.07 -18.91
N SER A 861 33.43 -25.69 -18.34
CA SER A 861 33.88 -24.31 -18.14
C SER A 861 34.47 -23.73 -19.44
N PRO A 862 34.39 -22.45 -19.73
CA PRO A 862 35.30 -21.75 -20.62
C PRO A 862 36.24 -20.78 -19.86
N VAL A 863 37.45 -20.85 -20.29
CA VAL A 863 38.61 -20.00 -19.98
C VAL A 863 38.38 -18.60 -20.58
N ILE A 864 38.58 -17.54 -19.82
CA ILE A 864 38.64 -16.16 -20.32
C ILE A 864 40.05 -15.61 -20.09
N THR A 865 40.65 -15.18 -21.20
CA THR A 865 41.95 -14.50 -21.28
C THR A 865 41.79 -13.02 -20.88
N GLN A 866 42.70 -12.58 -20.00
CA GLN A 866 42.86 -11.15 -19.64
C GLN A 866 43.53 -10.38 -20.79
N ASN A 867 42.94 -9.25 -21.21
CA ASN A 867 43.64 -8.03 -21.60
C ASN A 867 42.61 -6.94 -21.97
N ASN A 868 42.66 -5.87 -21.23
CA ASN A 868 42.26 -4.47 -21.45
C ASN A 868 41.55 -3.88 -20.21
N ALA A 869 42.39 -3.48 -19.27
CA ALA A 869 41.94 -3.21 -17.89
C ALA A 869 42.12 -1.74 -17.44
N GLN A 870 42.01 -0.75 -18.27
CA GLN A 870 42.07 0.65 -17.72
C GLN A 870 41.04 1.67 -18.24
N GLU A 871 40.47 1.49 -19.43
CA GLU A 871 39.36 2.37 -19.89
C GLU A 871 37.95 1.87 -19.53
N ASN A 872 37.82 0.65 -19.06
CA ASN A 872 36.56 0.03 -18.70
C ASN A 872 36.17 0.22 -17.23
N LEU A 873 37.06 0.74 -16.35
CA LEU A 873 36.72 0.86 -14.91
C LEU A 873 35.75 2.01 -14.60
N GLN A 874 35.84 3.15 -15.27
CA GLN A 874 34.91 4.25 -15.00
C GLN A 874 33.50 4.04 -15.59
N ASN A 875 33.41 3.44 -16.76
CA ASN A 875 32.12 3.10 -17.38
C ASN A 875 31.43 1.90 -16.72
N ASN A 876 32.18 0.97 -16.13
CA ASN A 876 31.61 -0.15 -15.38
C ASN A 876 31.10 0.26 -14.01
N THR A 877 31.72 1.21 -13.32
CA THR A 877 31.27 1.65 -12.00
C THR A 877 29.92 2.40 -12.08
N GLN A 878 29.72 3.26 -13.09
CA GLN A 878 28.43 3.90 -13.30
C GLN A 878 27.33 2.94 -13.77
N LYS A 879 27.65 1.98 -14.63
CA LYS A 879 26.68 0.92 -15.02
C LYS A 879 26.34 0.02 -13.87
N THR A 880 27.29 -0.28 -12.99
CA THR A 880 27.06 -1.16 -11.83
C THR A 880 26.21 -0.47 -10.79
N SER A 881 26.43 0.81 -10.49
CA SER A 881 25.62 1.57 -9.51
C SER A 881 24.17 1.75 -9.99
N VAL A 882 23.94 2.02 -11.27
CA VAL A 882 22.59 2.10 -11.84
C VAL A 882 21.88 0.75 -11.79
N THR A 883 22.59 -0.35 -12.10
CA THR A 883 22.03 -1.70 -12.04
C THR A 883 21.65 -2.09 -10.61
N ILE A 884 22.50 -1.80 -9.63
CA ILE A 884 22.26 -2.08 -8.20
C ILE A 884 21.07 -1.28 -7.67
N SER A 885 21.00 0.01 -7.98
CA SER A 885 19.86 0.86 -7.60
C SER A 885 18.53 0.36 -8.18
N VAL A 886 18.54 -0.16 -9.41
CA VAL A 886 17.37 -0.78 -10.05
C VAL A 886 17.00 -2.10 -9.38
N GLU A 887 17.98 -2.94 -9.03
CA GLU A 887 17.70 -4.21 -8.33
C GLU A 887 17.18 -4.00 -6.90
N ILE A 888 17.69 -3.02 -6.16
CA ILE A 888 17.15 -2.64 -4.83
C ILE A 888 15.72 -2.13 -4.96
N LYS A 889 15.43 -1.24 -5.90
CA LYS A 889 14.06 -0.77 -6.18
C LYS A 889 13.13 -1.91 -6.56
N THR A 890 13.60 -2.86 -7.37
CA THR A 890 12.83 -4.03 -7.79
C THR A 890 12.52 -4.95 -6.59
N LEU A 891 13.49 -5.18 -5.71
CA LEU A 891 13.31 -5.96 -4.49
C LEU A 891 12.30 -5.29 -3.54
N THR A 892 12.41 -3.98 -3.34
CA THR A 892 11.47 -3.19 -2.51
C THR A 892 10.05 -3.26 -3.07
N SER A 893 9.90 -3.07 -4.39
CA SER A 893 8.60 -3.15 -5.07
C SER A 893 8.00 -4.56 -4.99
N SER A 894 8.83 -5.60 -5.20
CA SER A 894 8.38 -7.00 -5.12
C SER A 894 7.92 -7.38 -3.71
N LEU A 895 8.61 -6.92 -2.67
CA LEU A 895 8.20 -7.17 -1.27
C LEU A 895 6.94 -6.41 -0.89
N LYS A 896 6.79 -5.17 -1.35
CA LYS A 896 5.60 -4.37 -1.09
C LYS A 896 4.36 -5.01 -1.74
N ASN A 897 4.42 -5.31 -3.03
CA ASN A 897 3.32 -5.93 -3.76
C ASN A 897 2.97 -7.29 -3.17
N TRP A 898 3.98 -8.10 -2.84
CA TRP A 898 3.79 -9.40 -2.21
C TRP A 898 3.16 -9.30 -0.81
N GLY A 899 3.52 -8.27 -0.03
CA GLY A 899 2.92 -8.02 1.28
C GLY A 899 1.44 -7.63 1.19
N GLU A 900 1.07 -6.81 0.21
CA GLU A 900 -0.31 -6.41 -0.08
C GLU A 900 -1.12 -7.61 -0.58
N ASP A 901 -0.64 -8.38 -1.54
CA ASP A 901 -1.30 -9.59 -2.08
C ASP A 901 -1.56 -10.64 -0.98
N ILE A 902 -0.62 -10.85 -0.07
CA ILE A 902 -0.79 -11.80 1.04
C ILE A 902 -1.84 -11.32 2.04
N ILE A 903 -1.85 -10.05 2.37
CA ILE A 903 -2.81 -9.50 3.33
C ILE A 903 -4.23 -9.68 2.79
N ASP A 904 -4.45 -9.41 1.52
CA ASP A 904 -5.75 -9.58 0.86
C ASP A 904 -6.15 -11.07 0.79
N ASP A 905 -5.25 -11.95 0.38
CA ASP A 905 -5.47 -13.41 0.35
C ASP A 905 -5.77 -13.97 1.76
N LEU A 906 -5.13 -13.42 2.79
CA LEU A 906 -5.32 -13.85 4.19
C LEU A 906 -6.65 -13.37 4.77
N GLN A 907 -7.14 -12.21 4.36
CA GLN A 907 -8.45 -11.71 4.79
C GLN A 907 -9.62 -12.42 4.08
N GLU A 908 -9.41 -12.87 2.84
CA GLU A 908 -10.43 -13.53 2.02
C GLU A 908 -10.42 -15.06 2.12
N SER A 909 -9.34 -15.69 2.60
CA SER A 909 -9.22 -17.15 2.68
C SER A 909 -10.25 -17.77 3.60
N PRO A 910 -11.11 -18.68 3.09
CA PRO A 910 -12.07 -19.41 3.94
C PRO A 910 -11.40 -20.27 5.01
N GLU A 911 -10.19 -20.76 4.74
CA GLU A 911 -9.43 -21.64 5.64
C GLU A 911 -8.89 -20.85 6.84
N ILE A 912 -8.42 -19.63 6.61
CA ILE A 912 -7.95 -18.73 7.67
C ILE A 912 -9.11 -18.15 8.45
N ASN A 913 -10.24 -17.89 7.79
CA ASN A 913 -11.42 -17.35 8.47
C ASN A 913 -12.10 -18.39 9.38
N GLN A 914 -11.88 -19.69 9.16
CA GLN A 914 -12.36 -20.79 10.00
C GLN A 914 -11.37 -21.16 11.11
N ASP A 915 -10.09 -20.81 11.00
CA ASP A 915 -9.05 -21.09 11.98
C ASP A 915 -8.71 -19.84 12.81
N ILE A 916 -9.13 -19.85 14.08
CA ILE A 916 -8.98 -18.73 15.02
C ILE A 916 -7.49 -18.43 15.28
N GLU A 917 -6.61 -19.43 15.23
CA GLU A 917 -5.18 -19.26 15.49
C GLU A 917 -4.50 -18.57 14.29
N LEU A 918 -4.75 -19.02 13.07
CA LEU A 918 -4.22 -18.41 11.86
C LEU A 918 -4.73 -16.98 11.70
N LYS A 919 -6.01 -16.73 11.93
CA LYS A 919 -6.60 -15.39 11.91
C LYS A 919 -5.93 -14.44 12.91
N SER A 920 -5.53 -14.91 14.07
CA SER A 920 -4.84 -14.12 15.09
C SER A 920 -3.41 -13.74 14.70
N LEU A 921 -2.80 -14.44 13.73
CA LEU A 921 -1.43 -14.18 13.26
C LEU A 921 -1.37 -13.09 12.18
N VAL A 922 -2.46 -12.84 11.45
CA VAL A 922 -2.52 -11.86 10.34
C VAL A 922 -1.99 -10.49 10.76
N PRO A 923 -2.46 -9.83 11.84
CA PRO A 923 -1.98 -8.49 12.22
C PRO A 923 -0.51 -8.47 12.68
N ARG A 924 0.07 -9.64 12.92
CA ARG A 924 1.48 -9.76 13.31
C ARG A 924 2.38 -9.97 12.10
N ALA A 925 1.90 -10.71 11.10
CA ALA A 925 2.57 -10.84 9.80
C ALA A 925 2.63 -9.48 9.08
N GLU A 926 1.53 -8.72 9.10
CA GLU A 926 1.49 -7.33 8.60
C GLU A 926 2.58 -6.45 9.23
N ARG A 927 2.78 -6.55 10.54
CA ARG A 927 3.82 -5.79 11.26
C ARG A 927 5.25 -6.22 10.91
N GLU A 928 5.48 -7.52 10.74
CA GLU A 928 6.78 -8.04 10.31
C GLU A 928 7.11 -7.57 8.89
N LEU A 929 6.17 -7.66 7.96
CA LEU A 929 6.29 -7.16 6.58
C LEU A 929 6.55 -5.66 6.54
N SER A 930 5.81 -4.89 7.33
CA SER A 930 5.99 -3.43 7.42
C SER A 930 7.40 -3.05 7.89
N ARG A 931 7.96 -3.75 8.89
CA ARG A 931 9.33 -3.51 9.38
C ARG A 931 10.39 -3.85 8.34
N VAL A 932 10.17 -4.89 7.57
CA VAL A 932 11.10 -5.29 6.49
C VAL A 932 11.04 -4.29 5.35
N ASN A 933 9.83 -3.86 4.95
CA ASN A 933 9.64 -2.82 3.95
C ASN A 933 10.31 -1.50 4.36
N GLN A 934 10.19 -1.10 5.62
CA GLN A 934 10.90 0.07 6.14
C GLN A 934 12.42 -0.08 6.04
N SER A 935 12.96 -1.25 6.40
CA SER A 935 14.39 -1.50 6.25
C SER A 935 14.85 -1.46 4.80
N LEU A 936 14.03 -1.89 3.85
CA LEU A 936 14.31 -1.83 2.42
C LEU A 936 14.24 -0.40 1.88
N GLU A 937 13.27 0.38 2.30
CA GLU A 937 13.21 1.81 1.93
C GLU A 937 14.45 2.56 2.43
N ASP A 938 14.92 2.25 3.63
CA ASP A 938 16.12 2.86 4.20
C ASP A 938 17.41 2.51 3.42
N ILE A 939 17.49 1.31 2.81
CA ILE A 939 18.63 0.89 2.00
C ILE A 939 18.51 1.22 0.52
N LYS A 940 17.41 1.79 0.08
CA LYS A 940 17.10 2.14 -1.31
C LYS A 940 18.12 3.10 -1.95
N THR A 941 18.80 3.89 -1.14
CA THR A 941 19.77 4.90 -1.56
C THR A 941 21.23 4.42 -1.47
N VAL A 942 21.46 3.13 -1.19
CA VAL A 942 22.82 2.58 -1.09
C VAL A 942 23.42 2.44 -2.50
N GLU A 943 24.51 3.15 -2.74
CA GLU A 943 25.21 3.18 -4.03
C GLU A 943 26.66 2.67 -3.95
N SER A 944 27.20 2.45 -2.74
CA SER A 944 28.58 2.00 -2.51
C SER A 944 28.67 0.93 -1.43
N GLU A 945 29.79 0.18 -1.42
CA GLU A 945 30.08 -0.84 -0.40
C GLU A 945 30.20 -0.21 1.01
N GLU A 946 30.74 1.00 1.14
CA GLU A 946 30.83 1.72 2.40
C GLU A 946 29.46 2.07 2.97
N GLN A 947 28.55 2.58 2.13
CA GLN A 947 27.17 2.84 2.53
C GLN A 947 26.40 1.55 2.88
N ALA A 948 26.68 0.44 2.16
CA ALA A 948 26.08 -0.85 2.49
C ALA A 948 26.52 -1.36 3.86
N GLN A 949 27.78 -1.14 4.24
CA GLN A 949 28.31 -1.49 5.57
C GLN A 949 27.71 -0.63 6.69
N GLU A 950 27.44 0.66 6.45
CA GLU A 950 26.71 1.52 7.41
C GLU A 950 25.28 1.03 7.67
N HIS A 951 24.68 0.32 6.72
CA HIS A 951 23.32 -0.23 6.83
C HIS A 951 23.27 -1.75 7.03
N ILE A 952 24.37 -2.37 7.48
CA ILE A 952 24.50 -3.83 7.63
C ILE A 952 23.38 -4.45 8.48
N ASP A 953 22.95 -3.76 9.54
CA ASP A 953 21.88 -4.22 10.43
C ASP A 953 20.52 -4.30 9.70
N LYS A 954 20.27 -3.40 8.76
CA LYS A 954 19.05 -3.38 7.96
C LYS A 954 19.06 -4.50 6.93
N PHE A 955 20.19 -4.74 6.25
CA PHE A 955 20.37 -5.88 5.36
C PHE A 955 20.26 -7.22 6.11
N THR A 956 20.84 -7.31 7.30
CA THR A 956 20.75 -8.50 8.17
C THR A 956 19.29 -8.77 8.55
N ARG A 957 18.52 -7.74 8.91
CA ARG A 957 17.10 -7.87 9.23
C ARG A 957 16.28 -8.40 8.05
N VAL A 958 16.54 -7.92 6.83
CA VAL A 958 15.88 -8.42 5.60
C VAL A 958 16.26 -9.87 5.35
N SER A 959 17.55 -10.22 5.48
CA SER A 959 18.04 -11.59 5.31
C SER A 959 17.42 -12.56 6.32
N ASP A 960 17.32 -12.16 7.58
CA ASP A 960 16.77 -13.01 8.65
C ASP A 960 15.26 -13.19 8.47
N PHE A 961 14.54 -12.12 8.11
CA PHE A 961 13.12 -12.22 7.78
C PHE A 961 12.88 -13.21 6.62
N ILE A 962 13.66 -13.13 5.55
CA ILE A 962 13.56 -14.05 4.40
C ILE A 962 13.82 -15.49 4.85
N LYS A 963 14.89 -15.74 5.64
CA LYS A 963 15.23 -17.08 6.17
C LYS A 963 14.09 -17.64 7.02
N GLU A 964 13.64 -16.87 8.00
CA GLU A 964 12.56 -17.28 8.91
C GLU A 964 11.23 -17.48 8.21
N SER A 965 10.96 -16.73 7.15
CA SER A 965 9.74 -16.89 6.34
C SER A 965 9.78 -18.17 5.50
N ILE A 966 10.93 -18.53 4.95
CA ILE A 966 11.11 -19.80 4.21
C ILE A 966 11.02 -20.99 5.16
N ASP A 967 11.68 -20.93 6.31
CA ASP A 967 11.66 -22.01 7.32
C ASP A 967 10.28 -22.14 8.00
N GLY A 968 9.44 -21.11 7.93
CA GLY A 968 8.16 -21.03 8.63
C GLY A 968 8.32 -20.88 10.15
N THR A 969 9.46 -20.36 10.59
CA THR A 969 9.76 -20.13 12.01
C THR A 969 9.16 -18.82 12.52
N ASN A 970 8.97 -17.82 11.65
CA ASN A 970 8.24 -16.61 12.00
C ASN A 970 6.73 -16.71 11.66
N LYS A 971 5.97 -15.73 12.11
CA LYS A 971 4.51 -15.70 11.96
C LYS A 971 4.09 -15.57 10.50
N THR A 972 4.82 -14.79 9.74
CA THR A 972 4.62 -14.63 8.30
C THR A 972 4.88 -15.94 7.56
N GLY A 973 5.94 -16.66 7.88
CA GLY A 973 6.23 -17.96 7.28
C GLY A 973 5.18 -19.04 7.58
N LYS A 974 4.58 -19.01 8.78
CA LYS A 974 3.46 -19.93 9.12
C LYS A 974 2.22 -19.66 8.28
N LEU A 975 1.86 -18.41 8.11
CA LEU A 975 0.74 -18.00 7.25
C LEU A 975 1.02 -18.32 5.78
N LEU A 976 2.24 -18.07 5.30
CA LEU A 976 2.67 -18.42 3.95
C LEU A 976 2.59 -19.91 3.65
N LYS A 977 2.89 -20.75 4.64
CA LYS A 977 2.69 -22.20 4.53
C LYS A 977 1.23 -22.59 4.47
N ALA A 978 0.34 -21.84 5.10
CA ALA A 978 -1.10 -22.09 5.09
C ALA A 978 -1.77 -21.67 3.77
N THR A 979 -1.28 -20.62 3.11
CA THR A 979 -1.84 -20.11 1.83
C THR A 979 -1.29 -20.80 0.58
N GLY A 980 -0.24 -21.60 0.69
CA GLY A 980 0.33 -22.38 -0.43
C GLY A 980 1.17 -21.59 -1.45
N GLU A 981 1.01 -20.28 -1.57
CA GLU A 981 1.70 -19.46 -2.61
C GLU A 981 2.95 -18.73 -2.11
N GLY A 982 3.12 -18.61 -0.81
CA GLY A 982 4.06 -17.67 -0.24
C GLY A 982 5.54 -18.06 -0.30
N VAL A 983 5.86 -19.34 -0.22
CA VAL A 983 7.26 -19.78 -0.06
C VAL A 983 8.08 -19.54 -1.32
N ASP A 984 7.51 -19.79 -2.49
CA ASP A 984 8.21 -19.60 -3.79
C ASP A 984 8.47 -18.11 -4.09
N LYS A 985 7.53 -17.24 -3.73
CA LYS A 985 7.70 -15.79 -3.84
C LYS A 985 8.84 -15.32 -2.92
N VAL A 986 8.92 -15.83 -1.69
CA VAL A 986 10.03 -15.51 -0.75
C VAL A 986 11.36 -16.08 -1.25
N GLN A 987 11.39 -17.24 -1.88
CA GLN A 987 12.61 -17.77 -2.49
C GLN A 987 13.07 -16.92 -3.68
N SER A 988 12.15 -16.39 -4.47
CA SER A 988 12.47 -15.44 -5.54
C SER A 988 13.07 -14.14 -4.98
N LEU A 989 12.49 -13.60 -3.92
CA LEU A 989 13.02 -12.44 -3.19
C LEU A 989 14.40 -12.72 -2.60
N ALA A 990 14.62 -13.92 -2.05
CA ALA A 990 15.91 -14.35 -1.53
C ALA A 990 16.99 -14.39 -2.62
N LYS A 991 16.65 -14.82 -3.83
CA LYS A 991 17.58 -14.80 -4.98
C LYS A 991 17.92 -13.37 -5.40
N GLN A 992 16.95 -12.46 -5.44
CA GLN A 992 17.19 -11.05 -5.73
C GLN A 992 18.02 -10.39 -4.62
N TYR A 993 17.70 -10.66 -3.35
CA TYR A 993 18.48 -10.19 -2.21
C TYR A 993 19.93 -10.69 -2.27
N ASN A 994 20.17 -11.98 -2.55
CA ASN A 994 21.51 -12.55 -2.62
C ASN A 994 22.36 -11.93 -3.74
N LYS A 995 21.76 -11.54 -4.87
CA LYS A 995 22.47 -10.79 -5.90
C LYS A 995 23.01 -9.47 -5.37
N ILE A 996 22.17 -8.70 -4.64
CA ILE A 996 22.56 -7.44 -4.03
C ILE A 996 23.61 -7.69 -2.94
N ALA A 997 23.38 -8.66 -2.05
CA ALA A 997 24.25 -8.98 -0.93
C ALA A 997 25.66 -9.39 -1.38
N GLN A 998 25.80 -10.13 -2.50
CA GLN A 998 27.08 -10.52 -3.07
C GLN A 998 27.90 -9.33 -3.57
N TYR A 999 27.27 -8.27 -4.09
CA TYR A 999 27.97 -7.06 -4.52
C TYR A 999 28.62 -6.29 -3.36
N PHE A 1000 28.02 -6.38 -2.18
CA PHE A 1000 28.43 -5.60 -1.01
C PHE A 1000 29.03 -6.44 0.12
N ALA A 1001 29.38 -7.70 -0.15
CA ALA A 1001 29.90 -8.64 0.85
C ALA A 1001 29.01 -8.76 2.11
N LEU A 1002 27.68 -8.66 1.95
CA LEU A 1002 26.69 -8.69 3.04
C LEU A 1002 26.23 -10.14 3.35
N PRO A 1003 25.57 -10.37 4.50
CA PRO A 1003 25.00 -11.68 4.83
C PRO A 1003 24.04 -12.19 3.76
N VAL A 1004 24.26 -13.38 3.22
CA VAL A 1004 23.39 -14.02 2.22
C VAL A 1004 22.42 -15.02 2.84
N VAL A 1005 21.29 -15.22 2.18
CA VAL A 1005 20.37 -16.32 2.48
C VAL A 1005 21.00 -17.62 1.95
N PRO A 1006 21.20 -18.67 2.79
CA PRO A 1006 21.85 -19.91 2.34
C PRO A 1006 21.16 -20.58 1.17
N ASP A 1007 21.94 -21.09 0.21
CA ASP A 1007 21.43 -21.73 -1.01
C ASP A 1007 20.55 -22.96 -0.71
N ILE A 1008 20.79 -23.64 0.41
CA ILE A 1008 19.97 -24.78 0.84
C ILE A 1008 18.49 -24.37 1.09
N LEU A 1009 18.24 -23.12 1.45
CA LEU A 1009 16.89 -22.57 1.63
C LEU A 1009 16.28 -22.10 0.30
N LEU A 1010 17.08 -21.96 -0.74
CA LEU A 1010 16.66 -21.50 -2.06
C LEU A 1010 16.30 -22.66 -3.03
N GLY A 1011 16.29 -23.89 -2.52
CA GLY A 1011 16.03 -25.09 -3.35
C GLY A 1011 17.21 -25.51 -4.25
N GLY A 1012 18.40 -25.00 -4.00
CA GLY A 1012 19.64 -25.51 -4.61
C GLY A 1012 20.12 -26.76 -3.87
N LYS A 1013 20.49 -27.81 -4.63
CA LYS A 1013 21.13 -29.01 -4.11
C LYS A 1013 22.57 -28.70 -3.72
#